data_c40b4e45b8dfba1444359f2883b6525a
#
_entry.id   c40b4e45b8dfba1444359f2883b6525a
#
_cell.length_a   1.000
_cell.length_b   1.000
_cell.length_c   1.000
_cell.angle_alpha   90.00
_cell.angle_beta   90.00
_cell.angle_gamma   90.00
#
_symmetry.space_group_name_H-M   'P 1'
#
loop_
_entity.id
_entity.type
_entity.pdbx_description
1 polymer ?
#
loop_
_entity_poly.entity_id
_entity_poly.type
_entity_poly.pdbx_seq_one_letter_code
_entity_poly.pdbx_strand_id
1 'polypeptide(L)'
;MKEKVIFTTALCLSAMTPMMAQNITGKVMNTKGEPLAFANVVLLNRTDSAFVKGAVSGEDGSFAIDSSCNGGIIKVTSVGYKTICKDCTGENVGIIKMEEDSKMLGEVVVKSSLPKTILKNGGMTTTVVGSVLEKAGTMEHLLDRIPNVSAQNGSIKVFGRGEPVIYINGRQMRDKSELDRLHSDNIKSVEVITNPGARYAASTKAVIRITTKKIQGEGFGFDAKTTGEYDEKKNFGGFSQLNMSYRKNGLELGAYAFGARQYQPDNKDLQQKTYLDKTWNQKSEIRQVGIIEAMNFRLDASYQLDANNSIGANFGFLRNPKQTWNGDMSSSILLDEELSENSDSHADFFWQKNNLSSNIYYVGKIGKLSIDFNTDWLWSKEYQNDVTKEQYQEVGMDAQSQTAHSLTNKDYHLLASKLVLSYPLLGGNLSLGGEYSNTHRTSKYQVVPTNLVSDDDSRITESMTSSFLTYSRDFGNLSLEAGMRYEYIDFNYYEYGKYVPGQSKSYGNWFPSLSLSMPVGKIQMQLSYAADINRPSYHNLRSGIQYDNRYTYETGNPFLVSQISRNLNYELAYKWLTFDMTYSHTSHPIMSTVETYKDNPAIGLMKPVNGNSYNDVEASINLRPSFGIWYPSFTASVDKQWFDMETHDGKSLNKPMASFR
;
A
#
# COMPACT_ATOMS: atom_id res chain seq x y z
N MET A 1 31.07 32.85 5.97
CA MET A 1 30.73 31.56 6.63
C MET A 1 30.90 30.37 5.65
N LYS A 2 31.87 30.35 4.74
CA LYS A 2 32.10 29.28 3.78
C LYS A 2 33.45 28.54 3.96
N GLU A 3 34.25 28.89 4.94
CA GLU A 3 35.60 28.32 5.11
C GLU A 3 35.81 27.42 6.33
N LYS A 4 34.78 27.15 7.14
CA LYS A 4 34.91 26.28 8.34
C LYS A 4 34.38 24.85 8.20
N VAL A 5 33.81 24.46 7.04
CA VAL A 5 33.26 23.11 6.83
C VAL A 5 34.27 22.15 6.19
N ILE A 6 35.34 22.65 5.57
CA ILE A 6 36.32 21.80 4.86
C ILE A 6 37.42 21.24 5.79
N PHE A 7 37.61 21.80 6.99
CA PHE A 7 38.70 21.39 7.89
C PHE A 7 38.34 20.21 8.82
N THR A 8 37.06 19.89 8.98
CA THR A 8 36.62 18.80 9.87
C THR A 8 36.58 17.43 9.18
N THR A 9 36.57 17.37 7.85
CA THR A 9 36.55 16.12 7.08
C THR A 9 37.94 15.55 6.80
N ALA A 10 38.99 16.34 6.98
CA ALA A 10 40.37 15.90 6.73
C ALA A 10 41.06 15.26 7.94
N LEU A 11 40.50 15.34 9.15
CA LEU A 11 41.16 14.84 10.38
C LEU A 11 40.72 13.43 10.79
N CYS A 12 39.78 12.80 10.07
CA CYS A 12 39.36 11.40 10.33
C CYS A 12 40.05 10.34 9.46
N LEU A 13 41.01 10.72 8.60
CA LEU A 13 41.65 9.77 7.68
C LEU A 13 43.08 9.37 8.07
N SER A 14 43.60 9.74 9.25
CA SER A 14 45.02 9.51 9.59
C SER A 14 45.31 8.57 10.77
N ALA A 15 44.39 7.65 11.08
CA ALA A 15 44.68 6.61 12.10
C ALA A 15 44.25 5.22 11.63
N MET A 16 44.69 4.77 10.46
CA MET A 16 44.70 3.34 10.10
C MET A 16 46.16 2.85 10.13
N THR A 17 46.59 2.35 11.29
CA THR A 17 47.75 1.46 11.36
C THR A 17 47.44 0.20 10.58
N PRO A 18 48.30 -0.31 9.69
CA PRO A 18 48.10 -1.59 9.02
C PRO A 18 48.21 -2.70 10.08
N MET A 19 47.07 -3.25 10.49
CA MET A 19 47.03 -4.56 11.12
C MET A 19 47.52 -5.56 10.08
N MET A 20 48.64 -6.24 10.33
CA MET A 20 49.09 -7.36 9.50
C MET A 20 47.98 -8.42 9.54
N ALA A 21 47.19 -8.52 8.48
CA ALA A 21 46.19 -9.56 8.33
C ALA A 21 46.94 -10.88 8.05
N GLN A 22 46.74 -11.89 8.89
CA GLN A 22 47.18 -13.25 8.61
C GLN A 22 46.29 -13.80 7.49
N ASN A 23 46.84 -14.02 6.31
CA ASN A 23 46.10 -14.52 5.14
C ASN A 23 46.41 -16.00 4.93
N ILE A 24 45.36 -16.82 4.79
CA ILE A 24 45.49 -18.19 4.29
C ILE A 24 45.59 -18.11 2.78
N THR A 25 46.68 -18.57 2.23
CA THR A 25 46.97 -18.54 0.78
C THR A 25 47.09 -19.95 0.21
N GLY A 26 46.82 -20.09 -1.09
CA GLY A 26 47.00 -21.35 -1.81
C GLY A 26 46.65 -21.21 -3.28
N LYS A 27 46.69 -22.33 -4.00
CA LYS A 27 46.42 -22.39 -5.43
C LYS A 27 45.50 -23.57 -5.76
N VAL A 28 44.44 -23.34 -6.54
CA VAL A 28 43.53 -24.39 -7.02
C VAL A 28 43.89 -24.75 -8.46
N MET A 29 44.09 -26.06 -8.72
CA MET A 29 44.44 -26.59 -10.05
C MET A 29 43.55 -27.82 -10.36
N ASN A 30 43.44 -28.16 -11.64
CA ASN A 30 42.89 -29.45 -12.04
C ASN A 30 43.93 -30.57 -11.96
N THR A 31 43.56 -31.81 -12.24
CA THR A 31 44.47 -32.97 -12.24
C THR A 31 45.57 -32.89 -13.31
N LYS A 32 45.39 -32.09 -14.37
CA LYS A 32 46.34 -31.86 -15.43
C LYS A 32 47.36 -30.77 -15.08
N GLY A 33 47.18 -30.08 -13.93
CA GLY A 33 48.08 -29.01 -13.50
C GLY A 33 47.72 -27.63 -14.06
N GLU A 34 46.53 -27.47 -14.66
CA GLU A 34 46.04 -26.20 -15.15
C GLU A 34 45.34 -25.44 -14.01
N PRO A 35 45.50 -24.11 -13.91
CA PRO A 35 44.84 -23.32 -12.85
C PRO A 35 43.34 -23.30 -13.02
N LEU A 36 42.60 -23.42 -11.91
CA LEU A 36 41.15 -23.29 -11.87
C LEU A 36 40.75 -21.89 -11.38
N ALA A 37 40.35 -21.09 -12.33
CA ALA A 37 39.80 -19.76 -12.04
C ALA A 37 38.38 -19.84 -11.43
N PHE A 38 38.06 -18.88 -10.59
CA PHE A 38 36.72 -18.69 -10.00
C PHE A 38 36.20 -19.88 -9.18
N ALA A 39 37.09 -20.73 -8.64
CA ALA A 39 36.69 -21.74 -7.67
C ALA A 39 36.41 -21.10 -6.32
N ASN A 40 35.31 -21.48 -5.68
CA ASN A 40 34.96 -21.01 -4.34
C ASN A 40 35.81 -21.73 -3.30
N VAL A 41 36.55 -21.00 -2.49
CA VAL A 41 37.39 -21.51 -1.41
C VAL A 41 36.88 -20.98 -0.08
N VAL A 42 36.45 -21.87 0.82
CA VAL A 42 35.76 -21.51 2.05
C VAL A 42 36.49 -22.14 3.24
N LEU A 43 36.76 -21.34 4.25
CA LEU A 43 37.22 -21.81 5.56
C LEU A 43 36.04 -22.16 6.42
N LEU A 44 35.97 -23.38 6.92
CA LEU A 44 34.94 -23.88 7.83
C LEU A 44 35.56 -24.19 9.20
N ASN A 45 34.78 -24.00 10.25
CA ASN A 45 35.16 -24.44 11.58
C ASN A 45 35.12 -25.98 11.66
N ARG A 46 36.10 -26.56 12.30
CA ARG A 46 36.27 -28.03 12.38
C ARG A 46 35.19 -28.74 13.23
N THR A 47 34.66 -28.06 14.24
CA THR A 47 33.77 -28.69 15.22
C THR A 47 32.31 -28.76 14.76
N ASP A 48 31.85 -27.76 14.00
CA ASP A 48 30.43 -27.63 13.60
C ASP A 48 30.26 -27.41 12.08
N SER A 49 31.38 -27.36 11.30
CA SER A 49 31.40 -27.04 9.87
C SER A 49 30.75 -25.67 9.53
N ALA A 50 30.67 -24.76 10.51
CA ALA A 50 30.17 -23.43 10.30
C ALA A 50 31.11 -22.62 9.38
N PHE A 51 30.53 -21.78 8.53
CA PHE A 51 31.27 -20.88 7.67
C PHE A 51 32.03 -19.82 8.47
N VAL A 52 33.35 -19.71 8.26
CA VAL A 52 34.20 -18.70 8.90
C VAL A 52 34.47 -17.56 7.92
N LYS A 53 35.06 -17.85 6.79
CA LYS A 53 35.39 -16.88 5.73
C LYS A 53 35.62 -17.59 4.38
N GLY A 54 35.55 -16.84 3.27
CA GLY A 54 35.78 -17.43 1.94
C GLY A 54 36.41 -16.44 0.98
N ALA A 55 37.01 -16.99 -0.10
CA ALA A 55 37.53 -16.28 -1.23
C ALA A 55 37.21 -17.02 -2.52
N VAL A 56 37.42 -16.36 -3.66
CA VAL A 56 37.31 -16.96 -5.00
C VAL A 56 38.71 -16.98 -5.61
N SER A 57 39.10 -18.07 -6.28
CA SER A 57 40.41 -18.15 -6.94
C SER A 57 40.51 -17.21 -8.15
N GLY A 58 41.65 -16.57 -8.32
CA GLY A 58 41.96 -15.72 -9.46
C GLY A 58 42.16 -16.51 -10.76
N GLU A 59 42.39 -15.81 -11.86
CA GLU A 59 42.61 -16.42 -13.19
C GLU A 59 43.80 -17.40 -13.20
N ASP A 60 44.80 -17.18 -12.37
CA ASP A 60 45.94 -18.04 -12.18
C ASP A 60 45.74 -19.18 -11.17
N GLY A 61 44.48 -19.29 -10.64
CA GLY A 61 44.10 -20.26 -9.62
C GLY A 61 44.51 -19.91 -8.19
N SER A 62 45.18 -18.78 -7.93
CA SER A 62 45.59 -18.35 -6.59
C SER A 62 44.40 -17.82 -5.79
N PHE A 63 44.41 -18.02 -4.46
CA PHE A 63 43.43 -17.44 -3.55
C PHE A 63 44.10 -16.96 -2.26
N ALA A 64 43.44 -15.98 -1.61
CA ALA A 64 43.83 -15.50 -0.29
C ALA A 64 42.55 -15.29 0.56
N ILE A 65 42.49 -15.91 1.73
CA ILE A 65 41.43 -15.72 2.71
C ILE A 65 42.02 -14.93 3.88
N ASP A 66 41.50 -13.75 4.12
CA ASP A 66 41.92 -12.87 5.22
C ASP A 66 41.39 -13.43 6.56
N SER A 67 42.04 -14.47 7.07
CA SER A 67 41.76 -15.18 8.30
C SER A 67 42.94 -16.05 8.74
N SER A 68 43.03 -16.33 10.03
CA SER A 68 44.01 -17.30 10.56
C SER A 68 43.50 -18.75 10.42
N CYS A 69 44.39 -19.67 10.23
CA CYS A 69 44.09 -21.08 9.94
C CYS A 69 43.50 -21.88 11.11
N ASN A 70 43.63 -21.50 12.33
CA ASN A 70 43.12 -22.05 13.60
C ASN A 70 42.58 -23.52 13.58
N GLY A 71 43.21 -24.41 12.78
CA GLY A 71 42.77 -25.81 12.67
C GLY A 71 41.45 -26.05 11.93
N GLY A 72 40.96 -25.07 11.14
CA GLY A 72 39.75 -25.18 10.31
C GLY A 72 39.93 -26.11 9.11
N ILE A 73 38.85 -26.25 8.33
CA ILE A 73 38.81 -27.05 7.08
C ILE A 73 38.64 -26.10 5.89
N ILE A 74 39.53 -26.19 4.90
CA ILE A 74 39.35 -25.51 3.62
C ILE A 74 38.49 -26.42 2.72
N LYS A 75 37.32 -25.93 2.34
CA LYS A 75 36.45 -26.56 1.36
C LYS A 75 36.52 -25.81 0.05
N VAL A 76 36.84 -26.54 -1.04
CA VAL A 76 36.91 -25.96 -2.39
C VAL A 76 35.83 -26.57 -3.26
N THR A 77 35.08 -25.72 -3.95
CA THR A 77 34.04 -26.09 -4.90
C THR A 77 34.21 -25.34 -6.20
N SER A 78 34.08 -26.03 -7.33
CA SER A 78 34.04 -25.44 -8.67
C SER A 78 33.08 -26.23 -9.55
N VAL A 79 32.44 -25.54 -10.51
CA VAL A 79 31.51 -26.20 -11.45
C VAL A 79 32.27 -27.19 -12.32
N GLY A 80 31.77 -28.42 -12.39
CA GLY A 80 32.39 -29.52 -13.16
C GLY A 80 33.49 -30.27 -12.40
N TYR A 81 33.72 -29.99 -11.11
CA TYR A 81 34.75 -30.64 -10.29
C TYR A 81 34.15 -31.18 -8.99
N LYS A 82 34.74 -32.28 -8.51
CA LYS A 82 34.38 -32.84 -7.20
C LYS A 82 34.79 -31.90 -6.08
N THR A 83 33.91 -31.70 -5.12
CA THR A 83 34.21 -30.91 -3.92
C THR A 83 35.37 -31.53 -3.14
N ILE A 84 36.33 -30.73 -2.74
CA ILE A 84 37.48 -31.14 -1.91
C ILE A 84 37.41 -30.43 -0.57
N CYS A 85 37.67 -31.17 0.51
CA CYS A 85 37.91 -30.63 1.84
C CYS A 85 39.35 -31.00 2.25
N LYS A 86 40.12 -30.00 2.72
CA LYS A 86 41.49 -30.15 3.18
C LYS A 86 41.69 -29.47 4.53
N ASP A 87 42.35 -30.13 5.45
CA ASP A 87 42.68 -29.52 6.74
C ASP A 87 43.55 -28.29 6.54
N CYS A 88 43.22 -27.20 7.20
CA CYS A 88 44.04 -26.00 7.25
C CYS A 88 45.14 -26.19 8.30
N THR A 89 46.37 -26.44 7.88
CA THR A 89 47.52 -26.73 8.74
C THR A 89 48.52 -25.56 8.84
N GLY A 90 48.26 -24.45 8.15
CA GLY A 90 49.13 -23.27 8.15
C GLY A 90 48.64 -22.18 7.19
N GLU A 91 49.34 -21.03 7.18
CA GLU A 91 48.94 -19.86 6.36
C GLU A 91 49.07 -20.14 4.85
N ASN A 92 49.88 -21.10 4.43
CA ASN A 92 49.96 -21.55 3.05
C ASN A 92 49.50 -23.01 2.95
N VAL A 93 48.32 -23.23 2.38
CA VAL A 93 47.71 -24.56 2.22
C VAL A 93 48.23 -25.28 0.95
N GLY A 94 49.09 -24.63 0.18
CA GLY A 94 49.72 -25.18 -1.03
C GLY A 94 48.74 -25.35 -2.20
N ILE A 95 49.06 -26.33 -3.07
CA ILE A 95 48.22 -26.62 -4.24
C ILE A 95 47.10 -27.58 -3.83
N ILE A 96 45.86 -27.21 -4.21
CA ILE A 96 44.67 -28.05 -4.09
C ILE A 96 44.29 -28.52 -5.49
N LYS A 97 44.41 -29.85 -5.74
CA LYS A 97 44.07 -30.45 -7.05
C LYS A 97 42.67 -30.96 -7.03
N MET A 98 41.80 -30.44 -7.91
CA MET A 98 40.41 -30.87 -8.07
C MET A 98 40.29 -31.89 -9.22
N GLU A 99 39.56 -32.98 -8.96
CA GLU A 99 39.18 -33.98 -9.96
C GLU A 99 37.93 -33.54 -10.71
N GLU A 100 37.91 -33.73 -12.03
CA GLU A 100 36.70 -33.51 -12.82
C GLU A 100 35.57 -34.45 -12.34
N ASP A 101 34.41 -33.91 -12.11
CA ASP A 101 33.22 -34.70 -11.82
C ASP A 101 32.53 -35.03 -13.14
N SER A 102 32.85 -36.25 -13.66
CA SER A 102 32.28 -36.77 -14.91
C SER A 102 30.80 -37.16 -14.81
N LYS A 103 30.15 -36.96 -13.67
CA LYS A 103 28.68 -36.97 -13.63
C LYS A 103 28.21 -35.76 -14.43
N MET A 104 27.79 -36.01 -15.69
CA MET A 104 26.96 -35.04 -16.41
C MET A 104 25.92 -34.51 -15.41
N LEU A 105 26.00 -33.20 -15.18
CA LEU A 105 24.87 -32.51 -14.54
C LEU A 105 23.67 -32.87 -15.39
N GLY A 106 22.89 -33.86 -14.93
CA GLY A 106 21.56 -34.03 -15.47
C GLY A 106 20.94 -32.64 -15.38
N GLU A 107 20.38 -32.17 -16.48
CA GLU A 107 19.64 -30.92 -16.55
C GLU A 107 18.81 -30.83 -15.28
N VAL A 108 19.22 -29.98 -14.33
CA VAL A 108 18.39 -29.66 -13.18
C VAL A 108 17.28 -28.80 -13.76
N VAL A 109 16.31 -29.47 -14.40
CA VAL A 109 15.02 -28.88 -14.68
C VAL A 109 14.45 -28.59 -13.30
N VAL A 110 14.70 -27.39 -12.80
CA VAL A 110 13.96 -26.83 -11.69
C VAL A 110 12.53 -26.74 -12.20
N LYS A 111 11.77 -27.82 -12.03
CA LYS A 111 10.33 -27.82 -12.23
C LYS A 111 9.77 -26.91 -11.15
N SER A 112 9.75 -25.63 -11.43
CA SER A 112 9.04 -24.67 -10.59
C SER A 112 7.60 -25.14 -10.56
N SER A 113 7.09 -25.49 -9.40
CA SER A 113 5.74 -25.99 -9.24
C SER A 113 4.74 -24.83 -9.36
N LEU A 114 3.51 -25.14 -9.77
CA LEU A 114 2.42 -24.19 -9.66
C LEU A 114 2.24 -23.78 -8.19
N PRO A 115 1.90 -22.50 -7.92
CA PRO A 115 1.65 -22.04 -6.57
C PRO A 115 0.45 -22.81 -5.98
N LYS A 116 0.61 -23.30 -4.75
CA LYS A 116 -0.48 -23.95 -4.02
C LYS A 116 -1.35 -22.90 -3.36
N THR A 117 -2.66 -22.97 -3.58
CA THR A 117 -3.65 -22.10 -2.95
C THR A 117 -4.46 -22.91 -1.91
N ILE A 118 -4.64 -22.34 -0.71
CA ILE A 118 -5.40 -22.92 0.40
C ILE A 118 -6.39 -21.88 0.90
N LEU A 119 -7.65 -22.28 1.09
CA LEU A 119 -8.70 -21.46 1.69
C LEU A 119 -8.86 -21.84 3.16
N LYS A 120 -8.68 -20.87 4.06
CA LYS A 120 -8.84 -21.08 5.50
C LYS A 120 -9.09 -19.76 6.23
N ASN A 121 -10.00 -19.78 7.22
CA ASN A 121 -10.28 -18.64 8.12
C ASN A 121 -10.57 -17.32 7.38
N GLY A 122 -11.39 -17.38 6.33
CA GLY A 122 -11.75 -16.20 5.55
C GLY A 122 -10.69 -15.70 4.57
N GLY A 123 -9.55 -16.40 4.45
CA GLY A 123 -8.44 -16.01 3.59
C GLY A 123 -8.05 -17.04 2.54
N MET A 124 -7.55 -16.56 1.42
CA MET A 124 -6.96 -17.31 0.32
C MET A 124 -5.44 -17.20 0.38
N THR A 125 -4.75 -18.22 0.88
CA THR A 125 -3.28 -18.24 0.99
C THR A 125 -2.66 -18.87 -0.24
N THR A 126 -1.83 -18.11 -0.97
CA THR A 126 -1.04 -18.58 -2.10
C THR A 126 0.42 -18.75 -1.67
N THR A 127 0.98 -19.96 -1.85
CA THR A 127 2.37 -20.28 -1.53
C THR A 127 3.28 -19.73 -2.64
N VAL A 128 4.26 -18.92 -2.28
CA VAL A 128 5.24 -18.33 -3.19
C VAL A 128 6.51 -19.16 -3.25
N VAL A 129 7.05 -19.53 -2.08
CA VAL A 129 8.28 -20.32 -1.97
C VAL A 129 8.19 -21.65 -2.76
N GLY A 130 9.20 -21.94 -3.56
CA GLY A 130 9.25 -23.16 -4.40
C GLY A 130 8.30 -23.16 -5.60
N SER A 131 7.61 -22.05 -5.88
CA SER A 131 6.70 -21.90 -7.02
C SER A 131 7.28 -20.95 -8.09
N VAL A 132 6.62 -20.89 -9.26
CA VAL A 132 6.96 -19.92 -10.33
C VAL A 132 6.89 -18.47 -9.85
N LEU A 133 6.11 -18.18 -8.82
CA LEU A 133 5.94 -16.84 -8.26
C LEU A 133 7.20 -16.31 -7.56
N GLU A 134 8.08 -17.20 -7.10
CA GLU A 134 9.36 -16.83 -6.48
C GLU A 134 10.28 -16.04 -7.43
N LYS A 135 10.07 -16.20 -8.74
CA LYS A 135 10.83 -15.51 -9.80
C LYS A 135 10.11 -14.27 -10.36
N ALA A 136 9.07 -13.78 -9.70
CA ALA A 136 8.32 -12.61 -10.18
C ALA A 136 9.14 -11.30 -10.10
N GLY A 137 10.19 -11.25 -9.27
CA GLY A 137 11.04 -10.09 -9.07
C GLY A 137 10.48 -9.14 -8.02
N THR A 138 9.81 -8.06 -8.42
CA THR A 138 9.25 -7.07 -7.49
C THR A 138 7.98 -7.55 -6.78
N MET A 139 7.64 -6.90 -5.65
CA MET A 139 6.37 -7.18 -4.97
C MET A 139 5.16 -6.82 -5.81
N GLU A 140 5.23 -5.76 -6.60
CA GLU A 140 4.15 -5.37 -7.51
C GLU A 140 3.88 -6.49 -8.54
N HIS A 141 4.91 -7.00 -9.20
CA HIS A 141 4.79 -8.11 -10.14
C HIS A 141 4.33 -9.42 -9.46
N LEU A 142 4.73 -9.65 -8.21
CA LEU A 142 4.25 -10.79 -7.45
C LEU A 142 2.76 -10.66 -7.14
N LEU A 143 2.36 -9.52 -6.56
CA LEU A 143 0.97 -9.28 -6.16
C LEU A 143 0.03 -9.29 -7.35
N ASP A 144 0.44 -8.76 -8.50
CA ASP A 144 -0.34 -8.79 -9.73
C ASP A 144 -0.60 -10.23 -10.25
N ARG A 145 0.20 -11.19 -9.79
CA ARG A 145 0.03 -12.63 -10.08
C ARG A 145 -0.69 -13.39 -8.97
N ILE A 146 -1.13 -12.75 -7.90
CA ILE A 146 -1.95 -13.36 -6.86
C ILE A 146 -3.43 -13.33 -7.29
N PRO A 147 -4.23 -14.40 -7.06
CA PRO A 147 -5.66 -14.38 -7.36
C PRO A 147 -6.36 -13.20 -6.67
N ASN A 148 -7.33 -12.61 -7.37
CA ASN A 148 -8.14 -11.47 -6.91
C ASN A 148 -7.36 -10.20 -6.59
N VAL A 149 -6.08 -10.10 -6.94
CA VAL A 149 -5.26 -8.90 -6.74
C VAL A 149 -4.84 -8.31 -8.09
N SER A 150 -4.93 -7.00 -8.20
CA SER A 150 -4.33 -6.20 -9.28
C SER A 150 -3.32 -5.24 -8.64
N ALA A 151 -2.10 -5.26 -9.12
CA ALA A 151 -1.02 -4.40 -8.64
C ALA A 151 -0.29 -3.80 -9.84
N GLN A 152 -0.57 -2.52 -10.11
CA GLN A 152 -0.03 -1.82 -11.28
C GLN A 152 0.19 -0.35 -10.95
N ASN A 153 1.33 0.21 -11.39
CA ASN A 153 1.69 1.62 -11.21
C ASN A 153 1.61 2.08 -9.75
N GLY A 154 2.06 1.22 -8.81
CA GLY A 154 2.02 1.49 -7.37
C GLY A 154 0.62 1.43 -6.75
N SER A 155 -0.44 1.10 -7.52
CA SER A 155 -1.80 0.89 -7.02
C SER A 155 -2.04 -0.60 -6.81
N ILE A 156 -2.45 -0.99 -5.59
CA ILE A 156 -2.79 -2.37 -5.25
C ILE A 156 -4.27 -2.40 -4.91
N LYS A 157 -5.02 -3.24 -5.60
CA LYS A 157 -6.46 -3.40 -5.41
C LYS A 157 -6.83 -4.87 -5.30
N VAL A 158 -7.80 -5.18 -4.46
CA VAL A 158 -8.48 -6.47 -4.43
C VAL A 158 -9.78 -6.32 -5.20
N PHE A 159 -10.06 -7.28 -6.08
CA PHE A 159 -11.24 -7.25 -6.94
C PHE A 159 -12.52 -7.05 -6.10
N GLY A 160 -13.39 -6.11 -6.54
CA GLY A 160 -14.62 -5.73 -5.86
C GLY A 160 -14.49 -5.06 -4.49
N ARG A 161 -13.27 -5.00 -3.93
CA ARG A 161 -13.02 -4.50 -2.56
C ARG A 161 -12.20 -3.22 -2.49
N GLY A 162 -11.55 -2.85 -3.60
CA GLY A 162 -10.71 -1.67 -3.67
C GLY A 162 -9.34 -1.86 -3.00
N GLU A 163 -8.79 -0.82 -2.37
CA GLU A 163 -7.45 -0.82 -1.78
C GLU A 163 -7.43 -1.62 -0.46
N PRO A 164 -6.57 -2.65 -0.33
CA PRO A 164 -6.49 -3.48 0.87
C PRO A 164 -5.61 -2.85 1.96
N VAL A 165 -5.87 -3.24 3.20
CA VAL A 165 -4.90 -3.05 4.28
C VAL A 165 -3.87 -4.17 4.20
N ILE A 166 -2.57 -3.81 4.16
CA ILE A 166 -1.48 -4.78 3.97
C ILE A 166 -0.77 -5.02 5.30
N TYR A 167 -0.49 -6.29 5.58
CA TYR A 167 0.29 -6.73 6.73
C TYR A 167 1.53 -7.49 6.25
N ILE A 168 2.69 -7.18 6.83
CA ILE A 168 3.96 -7.87 6.58
C ILE A 168 4.39 -8.54 7.89
N ASN A 169 4.48 -9.87 7.91
CA ASN A 169 4.80 -10.68 9.09
C ASN A 169 3.92 -10.35 10.31
N GLY A 170 2.63 -10.12 10.08
CA GLY A 170 1.66 -9.79 11.12
C GLY A 170 1.58 -8.31 11.50
N ARG A 171 2.55 -7.48 11.11
CA ARG A 171 2.55 -6.03 11.35
C ARG A 171 1.86 -5.30 10.19
N GLN A 172 0.95 -4.39 10.49
CA GLN A 172 0.32 -3.54 9.47
C GLN A 172 1.36 -2.63 8.82
N MET A 173 1.39 -2.64 7.50
CA MET A 173 2.19 -1.74 6.69
C MET A 173 1.70 -0.30 6.88
N ARG A 174 2.62 0.63 7.05
CA ARG A 174 2.31 2.06 7.24
C ARG A 174 2.65 2.92 6.03
N ASP A 175 3.53 2.42 5.17
CA ASP A 175 3.95 3.12 3.96
C ASP A 175 4.22 2.13 2.82
N LYS A 176 3.86 2.50 1.60
CA LYS A 176 4.03 1.64 0.40
C LYS A 176 5.48 1.30 0.10
N SER A 177 6.44 2.14 0.53
CA SER A 177 7.88 1.86 0.39
C SER A 177 8.34 0.60 1.11
N GLU A 178 7.54 0.08 2.07
CA GLU A 178 7.84 -1.20 2.70
C GLU A 178 7.75 -2.37 1.72
N LEU A 179 6.90 -2.26 0.70
CA LEU A 179 6.79 -3.27 -0.36
C LEU A 179 7.96 -3.18 -1.34
N ASP A 180 8.46 -1.98 -1.62
CA ASP A 180 9.58 -1.78 -2.56
C ASP A 180 10.88 -2.46 -2.08
N ARG A 181 11.00 -2.69 -0.76
CA ARG A 181 12.12 -3.40 -0.15
C ARG A 181 12.01 -4.92 -0.21
N LEU A 182 10.85 -5.45 -0.60
CA LEU A 182 10.60 -6.88 -0.65
C LEU A 182 10.75 -7.38 -2.10
N HIS A 183 11.48 -8.47 -2.26
CA HIS A 183 11.59 -9.21 -3.50
C HIS A 183 10.84 -10.53 -3.38
N SER A 184 10.29 -11.02 -4.50
CA SER A 184 9.46 -12.23 -4.53
C SER A 184 10.18 -13.48 -4.00
N ASP A 185 11.51 -13.57 -4.17
CA ASP A 185 12.35 -14.64 -3.67
C ASP A 185 12.46 -14.68 -2.13
N ASN A 186 12.17 -13.56 -1.47
CA ASN A 186 12.12 -13.44 -0.01
C ASN A 186 10.73 -13.73 0.58
N ILE A 187 9.73 -14.00 -0.26
CA ILE A 187 8.35 -14.22 0.18
C ILE A 187 8.09 -15.72 0.36
N LYS A 188 7.48 -16.07 1.48
CA LYS A 188 7.00 -17.42 1.77
C LYS A 188 5.60 -17.63 1.21
N SER A 189 4.67 -16.73 1.51
CA SER A 189 3.28 -16.80 1.09
C SER A 189 2.60 -15.43 1.11
N VAL A 190 1.54 -15.30 0.32
CA VAL A 190 0.63 -14.16 0.31
C VAL A 190 -0.77 -14.67 0.59
N GLU A 191 -1.45 -14.11 1.57
CA GLU A 191 -2.84 -14.38 1.91
C GLU A 191 -3.70 -13.17 1.57
N VAL A 192 -4.78 -13.39 0.83
CA VAL A 192 -5.78 -12.37 0.47
C VAL A 192 -7.07 -12.69 1.21
N ILE A 193 -7.59 -11.74 1.95
CA ILE A 193 -8.85 -11.84 2.70
C ILE A 193 -9.82 -10.84 2.08
N THR A 194 -10.77 -11.33 1.33
CA THR A 194 -11.77 -10.53 0.59
C THR A 194 -12.94 -10.11 1.48
N ASN A 195 -13.12 -10.79 2.62
CA ASN A 195 -14.17 -10.54 3.59
C ASN A 195 -13.59 -10.55 5.02
N PRO A 196 -12.88 -9.47 5.44
CA PRO A 196 -12.19 -9.42 6.73
C PRO A 196 -13.14 -9.58 7.90
N GLY A 197 -12.74 -10.44 8.85
CA GLY A 197 -13.51 -10.70 10.07
C GLY A 197 -13.31 -9.63 11.16
N ALA A 198 -13.92 -9.86 12.31
CA ALA A 198 -14.02 -8.93 13.44
C ALA A 198 -12.67 -8.41 14.00
N ARG A 199 -11.58 -9.12 13.76
CA ARG A 199 -10.21 -8.70 14.16
C ARG A 199 -9.76 -7.40 13.50
N TYR A 200 -10.28 -7.10 12.30
CA TYR A 200 -9.95 -5.90 11.54
C TYR A 200 -10.94 -4.79 11.81
N ALA A 201 -10.55 -3.53 11.58
CA ALA A 201 -11.48 -2.41 11.67
C ALA A 201 -12.65 -2.62 10.70
N ALA A 202 -13.86 -2.27 11.10
CA ALA A 202 -15.04 -2.51 10.27
C ALA A 202 -15.02 -1.75 8.93
N SER A 203 -14.19 -0.70 8.82
CA SER A 203 -13.93 0.03 7.57
C SER A 203 -12.98 -0.70 6.61
N THR A 204 -12.36 -1.82 7.03
CA THR A 204 -11.42 -2.60 6.20
C THR A 204 -12.20 -3.52 5.27
N LYS A 205 -12.13 -3.26 3.97
CA LYS A 205 -12.84 -4.05 2.95
C LYS A 205 -12.06 -5.26 2.45
N ALA A 206 -10.74 -5.21 2.50
CA ALA A 206 -9.85 -6.31 2.14
C ALA A 206 -8.55 -6.25 2.93
N VAL A 207 -7.91 -7.39 3.09
CA VAL A 207 -6.59 -7.50 3.73
C VAL A 207 -5.66 -8.36 2.88
N ILE A 208 -4.41 -7.93 2.73
CA ILE A 208 -3.33 -8.76 2.19
C ILE A 208 -2.30 -9.00 3.31
N ARG A 209 -2.00 -10.26 3.59
CA ARG A 209 -0.99 -10.66 4.57
C ARG A 209 0.19 -11.30 3.85
N ILE A 210 1.34 -10.66 3.91
CA ILE A 210 2.59 -11.10 3.31
C ILE A 210 3.44 -11.74 4.41
N THR A 211 3.80 -13.00 4.21
CA THR A 211 4.74 -13.70 5.09
C THR A 211 6.06 -13.86 4.35
N THR A 212 7.13 -13.32 4.91
CA THR A 212 8.48 -13.44 4.36
C THR A 212 9.15 -14.74 4.80
N LYS A 213 10.16 -15.18 4.06
CA LYS A 213 11.11 -16.17 4.56
C LYS A 213 11.88 -15.57 5.74
N LYS A 214 12.33 -16.44 6.67
CA LYS A 214 13.21 -15.97 7.74
C LYS A 214 14.52 -15.48 7.10
N ILE A 215 14.81 -14.19 7.22
CA ILE A 215 16.04 -13.62 6.67
C ILE A 215 17.21 -14.19 7.46
N GLN A 216 18.13 -14.86 6.78
CA GLN A 216 19.37 -15.37 7.37
C GLN A 216 20.48 -14.36 7.07
N GLY A 217 21.31 -14.07 8.07
CA GLY A 217 22.48 -13.22 7.96
C GLY A 217 22.39 -11.92 8.78
N GLU A 218 23.54 -11.49 9.22
CA GLU A 218 23.79 -10.22 9.89
C GLU A 218 24.61 -9.33 8.96
N GLY A 219 24.54 -8.03 9.13
CA GLY A 219 25.34 -7.09 8.38
C GLY A 219 24.57 -5.86 7.93
N PHE A 220 25.18 -5.14 7.01
CA PHE A 220 24.64 -3.95 6.37
C PHE A 220 24.20 -4.28 4.94
N GLY A 221 23.03 -3.76 4.55
CA GLY A 221 22.51 -3.83 3.18
C GLY A 221 21.98 -2.49 2.73
N PHE A 222 22.01 -2.24 1.43
CA PHE A 222 21.37 -1.08 0.82
C PHE A 222 20.80 -1.44 -0.55
N ASP A 223 19.78 -0.70 -0.94
CA ASP A 223 19.18 -0.70 -2.27
C ASP A 223 18.98 0.76 -2.69
N ALA A 224 19.35 1.08 -3.92
CA ALA A 224 19.16 2.41 -4.50
C ALA A 224 18.52 2.30 -5.87
N LYS A 225 17.49 3.11 -6.12
CA LYS A 225 16.81 3.18 -7.41
C LYS A 225 16.65 4.63 -7.83
N THR A 226 16.96 4.93 -9.08
CA THR A 226 16.71 6.23 -9.71
C THR A 226 15.99 6.01 -11.03
N THR A 227 14.95 6.78 -11.26
CA THR A 227 14.20 6.81 -12.52
C THR A 227 14.18 8.24 -13.03
N GLY A 228 14.60 8.45 -14.27
CA GLY A 228 14.45 9.71 -14.99
C GLY A 228 13.31 9.60 -15.99
N GLU A 229 12.48 10.63 -16.05
CA GLU A 229 11.35 10.75 -16.99
C GLU A 229 11.53 12.02 -17.81
N TYR A 230 11.26 11.93 -19.10
CA TYR A 230 11.35 13.05 -20.02
C TYR A 230 10.16 13.02 -20.97
N ASP A 231 9.38 14.08 -20.99
CA ASP A 231 8.19 14.18 -21.82
C ASP A 231 8.43 14.91 -23.15
N GLU A 232 7.46 14.86 -24.05
CA GLU A 232 7.51 15.51 -25.37
C GLU A 232 7.63 17.02 -25.28
N LYS A 233 7.20 17.63 -24.18
CA LYS A 233 7.30 19.08 -23.90
C LYS A 233 8.63 19.48 -23.28
N LYS A 234 9.62 18.56 -23.24
CA LYS A 234 10.95 18.75 -22.66
C LYS A 234 10.96 18.97 -21.15
N ASN A 235 9.94 18.50 -20.42
CA ASN A 235 9.93 18.50 -18.97
C ASN A 235 10.73 17.31 -18.47
N PHE A 236 11.61 17.54 -17.52
CA PHE A 236 12.38 16.50 -16.85
C PHE A 236 11.81 16.23 -15.46
N GLY A 237 11.46 14.99 -15.20
CA GLY A 237 10.98 14.48 -13.92
C GLY A 237 11.65 13.19 -13.51
N GLY A 238 11.10 12.55 -12.50
CA GLY A 238 11.53 11.25 -12.02
C GLY A 238 11.59 11.16 -10.51
N PHE A 239 12.20 10.09 -10.02
CA PHE A 239 12.39 9.88 -8.58
C PHE A 239 13.71 9.20 -8.27
N SER A 240 14.17 9.39 -7.04
CA SER A 240 15.28 8.64 -6.45
C SER A 240 14.88 8.12 -5.09
N GLN A 241 15.25 6.88 -4.79
CA GLN A 241 15.06 6.26 -3.50
C GLN A 241 16.32 5.55 -3.02
N LEU A 242 16.51 5.51 -1.72
CA LEU A 242 17.57 4.81 -1.03
C LEU A 242 16.98 4.07 0.16
N ASN A 243 17.19 2.76 0.22
CA ASN A 243 16.91 1.92 1.36
C ASN A 243 18.21 1.46 1.99
N MET A 244 18.32 1.54 3.30
CA MET A 244 19.46 1.03 4.07
C MET A 244 18.93 0.14 5.20
N SER A 245 19.62 -0.94 5.48
CA SER A 245 19.30 -1.85 6.58
C SER A 245 20.56 -2.30 7.28
N TYR A 246 20.48 -2.48 8.59
CA TYR A 246 21.53 -3.05 9.41
C TYR A 246 20.91 -4.03 10.39
N ARG A 247 21.53 -5.22 10.48
CA ARG A 247 21.06 -6.27 11.41
C ARG A 247 22.25 -6.85 12.15
N LYS A 248 22.12 -6.95 13.48
CA LYS A 248 23.10 -7.62 14.35
C LYS A 248 22.47 -8.00 15.67
N ASN A 249 22.68 -9.25 16.15
CA ASN A 249 22.27 -9.72 17.48
C ASN A 249 20.81 -9.38 17.82
N GLY A 250 19.88 -9.61 16.90
CA GLY A 250 18.45 -9.31 17.10
C GLY A 250 18.05 -7.84 16.90
N LEU A 251 19.00 -6.91 16.83
CA LEU A 251 18.75 -5.52 16.44
C LEU A 251 18.60 -5.42 14.92
N GLU A 252 17.56 -4.78 14.46
CA GLU A 252 17.35 -4.40 13.06
C GLU A 252 17.06 -2.91 12.97
N LEU A 253 17.86 -2.20 12.18
CA LEU A 253 17.69 -0.78 11.88
C LEU A 253 17.43 -0.62 10.39
N GLY A 254 16.48 0.24 10.04
CA GLY A 254 16.16 0.60 8.68
C GLY A 254 16.14 2.11 8.49
N ALA A 255 16.56 2.56 7.31
CA ALA A 255 16.39 3.94 6.88
C ALA A 255 15.94 3.97 5.42
N TYR A 256 15.00 4.85 5.12
CA TYR A 256 14.47 5.09 3.79
C TYR A 256 14.51 6.59 3.48
N ALA A 257 14.94 6.92 2.28
CA ALA A 257 14.88 8.27 1.74
C ALA A 257 14.33 8.21 0.30
N PHE A 258 13.39 9.08 0.00
CA PHE A 258 12.76 9.19 -1.31
C PHE A 258 12.61 10.66 -1.67
N GLY A 259 12.86 10.98 -2.94
CA GLY A 259 12.58 12.28 -3.53
C GLY A 259 12.06 12.11 -4.93
N ALA A 260 11.00 12.85 -5.27
CA ALA A 260 10.37 12.81 -6.59
C ALA A 260 10.00 14.20 -7.08
N ARG A 261 10.04 14.37 -8.39
CA ARG A 261 9.41 15.45 -9.12
C ARG A 261 8.75 14.87 -10.36
N GLN A 262 7.45 15.08 -10.49
CA GLN A 262 6.64 14.53 -11.58
C GLN A 262 5.90 15.65 -12.29
N TYR A 263 5.78 15.52 -13.60
CA TYR A 263 4.92 16.33 -14.46
C TYR A 263 3.71 15.51 -14.85
N GLN A 264 2.55 16.05 -14.61
CA GLN A 264 1.28 15.35 -14.84
C GLN A 264 0.36 16.22 -15.68
N PRO A 265 0.29 16.01 -17.01
CA PRO A 265 -0.71 16.66 -17.85
C PRO A 265 -2.09 16.08 -17.54
N ASP A 266 -3.08 16.94 -17.45
CA ASP A 266 -4.48 16.55 -17.22
C ASP A 266 -5.37 17.34 -18.18
N ASN A 267 -5.83 16.68 -19.24
CA ASN A 267 -6.67 17.27 -20.27
C ASN A 267 -8.05 16.62 -20.18
N LYS A 268 -9.08 17.44 -20.06
CA LYS A 268 -10.47 16.99 -19.91
C LYS A 268 -11.39 17.77 -20.80
N ASP A 269 -12.34 17.07 -21.39
CA ASP A 269 -13.50 17.67 -22.03
C ASP A 269 -14.72 17.26 -21.20
N LEU A 270 -15.37 18.26 -20.58
CA LEU A 270 -16.48 18.07 -19.68
C LEU A 270 -17.76 18.59 -20.32
N GLN A 271 -18.83 17.80 -20.25
CA GLN A 271 -20.17 18.26 -20.58
C GLN A 271 -21.10 18.02 -19.39
N GLN A 272 -21.77 19.09 -18.95
CA GLN A 272 -22.78 19.03 -17.90
C GLN A 272 -24.10 19.56 -18.46
N LYS A 273 -25.17 18.78 -18.30
CA LYS A 273 -26.54 19.20 -18.65
C LYS A 273 -27.36 19.33 -17.37
N THR A 274 -28.03 20.48 -17.21
CA THR A 274 -28.99 20.73 -16.13
C THR A 274 -30.37 20.89 -16.76
N TYR A 275 -31.30 20.02 -16.39
CA TYR A 275 -32.63 19.94 -16.95
C TYR A 275 -33.64 20.62 -16.02
N LEU A 276 -34.11 21.79 -16.42
CA LEU A 276 -35.15 22.59 -15.76
C LEU A 276 -36.20 22.96 -16.83
N ASP A 277 -36.88 24.11 -16.72
CA ASP A 277 -37.76 24.62 -17.76
C ASP A 277 -37.06 24.77 -19.10
N LYS A 278 -35.78 25.08 -19.05
CA LYS A 278 -34.83 25.07 -20.17
C LYS A 278 -33.67 24.15 -19.86
N THR A 279 -33.04 23.61 -20.90
CA THR A 279 -31.87 22.77 -20.76
C THR A 279 -30.60 23.63 -20.80
N TRP A 280 -29.86 23.66 -19.71
CA TRP A 280 -28.54 24.28 -19.60
C TRP A 280 -27.49 23.23 -19.97
N ASN A 281 -26.73 23.47 -21.03
CA ASN A 281 -25.70 22.57 -21.53
C ASN A 281 -24.35 23.28 -21.47
N GLN A 282 -23.57 23.02 -20.41
CA GLN A 282 -22.21 23.52 -20.25
C GLN A 282 -21.25 22.58 -20.96
N LYS A 283 -20.41 23.10 -21.82
CA LYS A 283 -19.28 22.40 -22.43
C LYS A 283 -18.00 23.09 -22.02
N SER A 284 -17.06 22.36 -21.41
CA SER A 284 -15.79 22.89 -20.93
C SER A 284 -14.62 22.07 -21.44
N GLU A 285 -13.63 22.75 -21.96
CA GLU A 285 -12.34 22.18 -22.34
C GLU A 285 -11.30 22.65 -21.31
N ILE A 286 -10.67 21.67 -20.61
CA ILE A 286 -9.70 21.93 -19.54
C ILE A 286 -8.34 21.38 -19.97
N ARG A 287 -7.31 22.20 -19.92
CA ARG A 287 -5.94 21.86 -20.27
C ARG A 287 -5.01 22.35 -19.17
N GLN A 288 -4.53 21.43 -18.36
CA GLN A 288 -3.71 21.77 -17.19
C GLN A 288 -2.49 20.86 -17.03
N VAL A 289 -1.48 21.36 -16.32
CA VAL A 289 -0.28 20.63 -15.99
C VAL A 289 -0.03 20.70 -14.50
N GLY A 290 0.10 19.53 -13.89
CA GLY A 290 0.53 19.38 -12.50
C GLY A 290 2.04 19.21 -12.39
N ILE A 291 2.65 19.86 -11.40
CA ILE A 291 4.02 19.59 -10.94
C ILE A 291 3.93 19.14 -9.51
N ILE A 292 4.34 17.90 -9.25
CA ILE A 292 4.27 17.29 -7.92
C ILE A 292 5.69 17.03 -7.44
N GLU A 293 6.06 17.65 -6.32
CA GLU A 293 7.31 17.37 -5.61
C GLU A 293 6.99 16.65 -4.30
N ALA A 294 7.72 15.57 -4.03
CA ALA A 294 7.54 14.78 -2.82
C ALA A 294 8.89 14.37 -2.22
N MET A 295 8.96 14.40 -0.89
CA MET A 295 10.07 13.89 -0.10
C MET A 295 9.52 12.98 0.99
N ASN A 296 10.11 11.82 1.19
CA ASN A 296 9.74 10.89 2.25
C ASN A 296 11.01 10.35 2.93
N PHE A 297 11.07 10.51 4.24
CA PHE A 297 12.14 9.97 5.07
C PHE A 297 11.52 9.07 6.14
N ARG A 298 12.12 7.92 6.37
CA ARG A 298 11.66 6.99 7.39
C ARG A 298 12.83 6.33 8.08
N LEU A 299 12.69 6.13 9.38
CA LEU A 299 13.59 5.38 10.24
C LEU A 299 12.79 4.27 10.93
N ASP A 300 13.33 3.06 10.89
CA ASP A 300 12.76 1.88 11.55
C ASP A 300 13.81 1.32 12.51
N ALA A 301 13.36 0.93 13.69
CA ALA A 301 14.18 0.19 14.66
C ALA A 301 13.35 -0.94 15.24
N SER A 302 13.88 -2.14 15.28
CA SER A 302 13.28 -3.27 15.98
C SER A 302 14.33 -4.09 16.70
N TYR A 303 13.89 -4.70 17.79
CA TYR A 303 14.74 -5.57 18.59
C TYR A 303 14.01 -6.86 18.92
N GLN A 304 14.63 -7.99 18.57
CA GLN A 304 14.16 -9.31 18.93
C GLN A 304 14.62 -9.62 20.34
N LEU A 305 13.72 -9.55 21.33
CA LEU A 305 14.00 -9.82 22.74
C LEU A 305 14.36 -11.28 22.98
N ASP A 306 13.62 -12.19 22.32
CA ASP A 306 13.83 -13.63 22.29
C ASP A 306 13.19 -14.24 21.03
N ALA A 307 13.15 -15.58 20.92
CA ALA A 307 12.60 -16.27 19.75
C ALA A 307 11.12 -15.95 19.45
N ASN A 308 10.37 -15.45 20.42
CA ASN A 308 8.93 -15.22 20.34
C ASN A 308 8.52 -13.75 20.57
N ASN A 309 9.43 -12.88 21.00
CA ASN A 309 9.11 -11.54 21.45
C ASN A 309 9.93 -10.49 20.72
N SER A 310 9.28 -9.49 20.16
CA SER A 310 9.92 -8.36 19.49
C SER A 310 9.23 -7.04 19.85
N ILE A 311 10.03 -5.99 19.95
CA ILE A 311 9.58 -4.61 20.11
C ILE A 311 10.18 -3.78 18.97
N GLY A 312 9.46 -2.75 18.53
CA GLY A 312 10.00 -1.85 17.52
C GLY A 312 9.28 -0.52 17.49
N ALA A 313 9.92 0.40 16.79
CA ALA A 313 9.40 1.73 16.55
C ALA A 313 9.75 2.17 15.11
N ASN A 314 8.91 3.01 14.54
CA ASN A 314 9.23 3.73 13.32
C ASN A 314 8.87 5.21 13.44
N PHE A 315 9.57 6.01 12.67
CA PHE A 315 9.33 7.43 12.53
C PHE A 315 9.36 7.77 11.04
N GLY A 316 8.35 8.50 10.57
CA GLY A 316 8.20 8.93 9.18
C GLY A 316 8.01 10.44 9.08
N PHE A 317 8.64 11.04 8.08
CA PHE A 317 8.45 12.42 7.68
C PHE A 317 8.19 12.47 6.17
N LEU A 318 6.97 12.86 5.79
CA LEU A 318 6.59 13.09 4.39
C LEU A 318 6.34 14.58 4.19
N ARG A 319 6.95 15.12 3.16
CA ARG A 319 6.77 16.50 2.75
C ARG A 319 6.50 16.60 1.26
N ASN A 320 5.42 17.26 0.89
CA ASN A 320 5.18 17.76 -0.46
C ASN A 320 5.47 19.26 -0.45
N PRO A 321 6.71 19.67 -0.77
CA PRO A 321 7.10 21.09 -0.66
C PRO A 321 6.38 21.97 -1.68
N LYS A 322 6.03 21.37 -2.82
CA LYS A 322 5.34 22.06 -3.90
C LYS A 322 4.53 21.05 -4.72
N GLN A 323 3.24 21.30 -4.77
CA GLN A 323 2.35 20.71 -5.74
C GLN A 323 1.59 21.86 -6.41
N THR A 324 1.77 22.01 -7.70
CA THR A 324 1.09 23.08 -8.47
C THR A 324 0.28 22.44 -9.59
N TRP A 325 -0.88 23.01 -9.84
CA TRP A 325 -1.64 22.76 -11.06
C TRP A 325 -1.87 24.12 -11.70
N ASN A 326 -1.53 24.21 -12.96
CA ASN A 326 -1.61 25.45 -13.73
C ASN A 326 -2.29 25.10 -15.06
N GLY A 327 -3.34 25.83 -15.42
CA GLY A 327 -4.07 25.49 -16.63
C GLY A 327 -5.19 26.44 -16.98
N ASP A 328 -5.70 26.22 -18.17
CA ASP A 328 -6.76 26.98 -18.78
C ASP A 328 -8.03 26.14 -18.92
N MET A 329 -9.17 26.77 -18.77
CA MET A 329 -10.48 26.21 -19.03
C MET A 329 -11.28 27.18 -19.91
N SER A 330 -11.70 26.70 -21.08
CA SER A 330 -12.64 27.42 -21.94
C SER A 330 -14.00 26.74 -21.86
N SER A 331 -15.03 27.51 -21.60
CA SER A 331 -16.41 27.01 -21.41
C SER A 331 -17.40 27.76 -22.28
N SER A 332 -18.40 27.03 -22.77
CA SER A 332 -19.59 27.60 -23.40
C SER A 332 -20.85 27.07 -22.74
N ILE A 333 -21.77 27.96 -22.46
CA ILE A 333 -23.10 27.67 -21.91
C ILE A 333 -24.12 27.85 -23.03
N LEU A 334 -24.81 26.76 -23.34
CA LEU A 334 -25.92 26.76 -24.26
C LEU A 334 -27.24 26.62 -23.50
N LEU A 335 -28.22 27.41 -23.83
CA LEU A 335 -29.58 27.36 -23.30
C LEU A 335 -30.52 26.92 -24.43
N ASP A 336 -31.12 25.73 -24.31
CA ASP A 336 -31.90 25.07 -25.37
C ASP A 336 -31.13 25.02 -26.72
N GLU A 337 -29.83 24.66 -26.64
CA GLU A 337 -28.86 24.59 -27.77
C GLU A 337 -28.44 25.94 -28.37
N GLU A 338 -28.93 27.09 -27.89
CA GLU A 338 -28.48 28.44 -28.28
C GLU A 338 -27.39 28.94 -27.30
N LEU A 339 -26.33 29.54 -27.83
CA LEU A 339 -25.25 30.08 -27.01
C LEU A 339 -25.78 31.22 -26.12
N SER A 340 -25.55 31.09 -24.81
CA SER A 340 -25.92 32.05 -23.79
C SER A 340 -24.70 32.80 -23.21
N GLU A 341 -23.60 32.08 -22.95
CA GLU A 341 -22.40 32.66 -22.36
C GLU A 341 -21.14 31.91 -22.84
N ASN A 342 -20.03 32.63 -22.99
CA ASN A 342 -18.68 32.06 -23.09
C ASN A 342 -17.83 32.53 -21.91
N SER A 343 -16.91 31.66 -21.48
CA SER A 343 -15.97 31.96 -20.42
C SER A 343 -14.61 31.32 -20.68
N ASP A 344 -13.55 32.09 -20.48
CA ASP A 344 -12.18 31.60 -20.44
C ASP A 344 -11.60 31.88 -19.05
N SER A 345 -11.00 30.88 -18.46
CA SER A 345 -10.37 31.01 -17.15
C SER A 345 -8.97 30.42 -17.12
N HIS A 346 -8.12 31.04 -16.31
CA HIS A 346 -6.78 30.57 -15.97
C HIS A 346 -6.70 30.33 -14.47
N ALA A 347 -6.29 29.11 -14.08
CA ALA A 347 -6.20 28.71 -12.70
C ALA A 347 -4.77 28.33 -12.31
N ASP A 348 -4.32 28.92 -11.21
CA ASP A 348 -3.07 28.59 -10.51
C ASP A 348 -3.39 28.01 -9.15
N PHE A 349 -3.17 26.71 -8.98
CA PHE A 349 -3.31 26.02 -7.70
C PHE A 349 -1.94 25.72 -7.11
N PHE A 350 -1.77 26.05 -5.84
CA PHE A 350 -0.59 25.72 -5.07
C PHE A 350 -0.96 24.96 -3.81
N TRP A 351 -0.33 23.81 -3.61
CA TRP A 351 -0.57 22.94 -2.48
C TRP A 351 0.74 22.51 -1.82
N GLN A 352 0.76 22.53 -0.49
CA GLN A 352 1.88 22.10 0.33
C GLN A 352 1.39 21.22 1.48
N LYS A 353 2.11 20.13 1.78
CA LYS A 353 1.75 19.22 2.85
C LYS A 353 2.98 18.75 3.62
N ASN A 354 2.86 18.69 4.95
CA ASN A 354 3.84 18.09 5.83
C ASN A 354 3.15 17.05 6.72
N ASN A 355 3.70 15.84 6.81
CA ASN A 355 3.23 14.80 7.72
C ASN A 355 4.39 14.32 8.57
N LEU A 356 4.15 14.16 9.87
CA LEU A 356 4.98 13.41 10.79
C LEU A 356 4.18 12.21 11.28
N SER A 357 4.79 11.05 11.31
CA SER A 357 4.17 9.84 11.83
C SER A 357 5.15 9.07 12.71
N SER A 358 4.64 8.43 13.72
CA SER A 358 5.40 7.47 14.51
C SER A 358 4.52 6.29 14.91
N ASN A 359 5.16 5.15 15.05
CA ASN A 359 4.52 3.92 15.51
C ASN A 359 5.42 3.23 16.50
N ILE A 360 4.85 2.68 17.57
CA ILE A 360 5.52 1.79 18.52
C ILE A 360 4.70 0.51 18.59
N TYR A 361 5.37 -0.63 18.56
CA TYR A 361 4.69 -1.92 18.63
C TYR A 361 5.43 -2.93 19.50
N TYR A 362 4.67 -3.87 20.03
CA TYR A 362 5.16 -5.10 20.64
C TYR A 362 4.38 -6.28 20.08
N VAL A 363 5.08 -7.30 19.61
CA VAL A 363 4.50 -8.57 19.18
C VAL A 363 5.22 -9.67 19.91
N GLY A 364 4.46 -10.49 20.66
CA GLY A 364 5.11 -11.49 21.48
C GLY A 364 4.20 -12.59 21.97
N LYS A 365 4.82 -13.57 22.65
CA LYS A 365 4.15 -14.71 23.26
C LYS A 365 4.70 -14.98 24.65
N ILE A 366 3.83 -14.94 25.65
CA ILE A 366 4.14 -15.27 27.05
C ILE A 366 3.40 -16.57 27.40
N GLY A 367 4.14 -17.67 27.48
CA GLY A 367 3.54 -18.98 27.61
C GLY A 367 2.63 -19.31 26.41
N LYS A 368 1.32 -19.49 26.67
CA LYS A 368 0.31 -19.72 25.63
C LYS A 368 -0.38 -18.45 25.12
N LEU A 369 -0.19 -17.31 25.83
CA LEU A 369 -0.81 -16.04 25.48
C LEU A 369 0.02 -15.33 24.41
N SER A 370 -0.58 -15.04 23.25
CA SER A 370 -0.01 -14.16 22.23
C SER A 370 -0.50 -12.74 22.45
N ILE A 371 0.40 -11.76 22.34
CA ILE A 371 0.14 -10.35 22.53
C ILE A 371 0.58 -9.60 21.28
N ASP A 372 -0.29 -8.74 20.75
CA ASP A 372 -0.01 -7.83 19.65
C ASP A 372 -0.49 -6.44 20.09
N PHE A 373 0.45 -5.55 20.39
CA PHE A 373 0.20 -4.17 20.80
C PHE A 373 0.78 -3.21 19.77
N ASN A 374 0.05 -2.17 19.46
CA ASN A 374 0.41 -1.19 18.46
C ASN A 374 -0.12 0.19 18.84
N THR A 375 0.70 1.23 18.72
CA THR A 375 0.29 2.63 18.92
C THR A 375 0.84 3.48 17.80
N ASP A 376 -0.04 4.26 17.16
CA ASP A 376 0.26 5.17 16.07
C ASP A 376 0.00 6.61 16.50
N TRP A 377 0.89 7.49 16.14
CA TRP A 377 0.71 8.93 16.20
C TRP A 377 0.95 9.53 14.81
N LEU A 378 0.06 10.45 14.41
CA LEU A 378 0.15 11.17 13.14
C LEU A 378 -0.16 12.65 13.37
N TRP A 379 0.69 13.50 12.81
CA TRP A 379 0.44 14.93 12.64
C TRP A 379 0.55 15.28 11.16
N SER A 380 -0.39 16.10 10.65
CA SER A 380 -0.40 16.55 9.27
C SER A 380 -0.82 18.01 9.19
N LYS A 381 -0.08 18.80 8.43
CA LYS A 381 -0.43 20.17 8.12
C LYS A 381 -0.45 20.37 6.62
N GLU A 382 -1.55 20.99 6.13
CA GLU A 382 -1.80 21.24 4.71
C GLU A 382 -2.12 22.71 4.51
N TYR A 383 -1.53 23.28 3.49
CA TYR A 383 -1.74 24.64 3.03
C TYR A 383 -2.06 24.60 1.54
N GLN A 384 -3.12 25.28 1.13
CA GLN A 384 -3.53 25.40 -0.27
C GLN A 384 -3.86 26.85 -0.57
N ASN A 385 -3.41 27.34 -1.71
CA ASN A 385 -3.60 28.70 -2.20
C ASN A 385 -3.93 28.64 -3.69
N ASP A 386 -5.13 29.03 -4.05
CA ASP A 386 -5.64 28.91 -5.41
C ASP A 386 -6.06 30.29 -5.92
N VAL A 387 -5.67 30.58 -7.14
CA VAL A 387 -6.03 31.83 -7.84
C VAL A 387 -6.64 31.46 -9.18
N THR A 388 -7.90 31.84 -9.39
CA THR A 388 -8.62 31.64 -10.66
C THR A 388 -8.97 33.00 -11.24
N LYS A 389 -8.48 33.28 -12.45
CA LYS A 389 -8.79 34.50 -13.23
C LYS A 389 -9.75 34.08 -14.35
N GLU A 390 -10.89 34.75 -14.41
CA GLU A 390 -11.97 34.42 -15.35
C GLU A 390 -12.34 35.66 -16.16
N GLN A 391 -12.55 35.45 -17.46
CA GLN A 391 -13.17 36.38 -18.38
C GLN A 391 -14.40 35.71 -18.97
N TYR A 392 -15.54 36.34 -18.87
CA TYR A 392 -16.79 35.81 -19.35
C TYR A 392 -17.63 36.85 -20.06
N GLN A 393 -18.43 36.40 -21.00
CA GLN A 393 -19.30 37.26 -21.79
C GLN A 393 -20.63 36.59 -22.05
N GLU A 394 -21.70 37.18 -21.55
CA GLU A 394 -23.06 36.83 -21.93
C GLU A 394 -23.37 37.40 -23.31
N VAL A 395 -24.19 36.68 -24.10
CA VAL A 395 -24.57 37.14 -25.44
C VAL A 395 -25.32 38.47 -25.35
N GLY A 396 -24.81 39.46 -26.07
CA GLY A 396 -25.37 40.81 -26.09
C GLY A 396 -24.91 41.73 -24.94
N MET A 397 -24.00 41.29 -24.09
CA MET A 397 -23.39 42.08 -23.01
C MET A 397 -21.89 42.27 -23.21
N ASP A 398 -21.32 43.29 -22.55
CA ASP A 398 -19.87 43.49 -22.52
C ASP A 398 -19.16 42.38 -21.72
N ALA A 399 -17.95 42.05 -22.14
CA ALA A 399 -17.11 41.11 -21.43
C ALA A 399 -16.78 41.58 -20.00
N GLN A 400 -16.87 40.69 -19.05
CA GLN A 400 -16.56 40.94 -17.64
C GLN A 400 -15.37 40.10 -17.21
N SER A 401 -14.68 40.49 -16.15
CA SER A 401 -13.58 39.76 -15.55
C SER A 401 -13.76 39.62 -14.04
N GLN A 402 -13.35 38.48 -13.50
CA GLN A 402 -13.37 38.18 -12.10
C GLN A 402 -12.08 37.47 -11.71
N THR A 403 -11.58 37.75 -10.51
CA THR A 403 -10.49 36.95 -9.92
C THR A 403 -10.96 36.39 -8.59
N ALA A 404 -10.93 35.08 -8.47
CA ALA A 404 -11.18 34.39 -7.22
C ALA A 404 -9.84 33.96 -6.59
N HIS A 405 -9.63 34.30 -5.33
CA HIS A 405 -8.47 33.87 -4.57
C HIS A 405 -8.96 33.08 -3.34
N SER A 406 -8.64 31.80 -3.23
CA SER A 406 -8.99 30.98 -2.09
C SER A 406 -7.76 30.48 -1.32
N LEU A 407 -7.92 30.40 -0.02
CA LEU A 407 -6.90 29.99 0.92
C LEU A 407 -7.45 28.90 1.85
N THR A 408 -6.80 27.74 1.88
CA THR A 408 -7.17 26.63 2.77
C THR A 408 -6.02 26.28 3.68
N ASN A 409 -6.30 26.18 4.99
CA ASN A 409 -5.38 25.67 5.99
C ASN A 409 -6.04 24.52 6.73
N LYS A 410 -5.36 23.36 6.78
CA LYS A 410 -5.82 22.20 7.55
C LYS A 410 -4.71 21.74 8.49
N ASP A 411 -5.11 21.38 9.70
CA ASP A 411 -4.26 20.76 10.70
C ASP A 411 -4.95 19.50 11.23
N TYR A 412 -4.21 18.40 11.37
CA TYR A 412 -4.73 17.09 11.71
C TYR A 412 -3.80 16.38 12.69
N HIS A 413 -4.38 15.87 13.77
CA HIS A 413 -3.71 15.03 14.77
C HIS A 413 -4.50 13.75 14.96
N LEU A 414 -3.79 12.63 15.01
CA LEU A 414 -4.35 11.31 15.33
C LEU A 414 -3.45 10.61 16.34
N LEU A 415 -4.07 10.04 17.35
CA LEU A 415 -3.48 9.01 18.22
C LEU A 415 -4.38 7.78 18.14
N ALA A 416 -3.79 6.61 17.84
CA ALA A 416 -4.54 5.35 17.78
C ALA A 416 -3.75 4.24 18.47
N SER A 417 -4.41 3.44 19.29
CA SER A 417 -3.81 2.31 19.99
C SER A 417 -4.67 1.06 19.83
N LYS A 418 -4.02 -0.09 19.62
CA LYS A 418 -4.65 -1.40 19.47
C LYS A 418 -3.94 -2.44 20.30
N LEU A 419 -4.70 -3.26 21.02
CA LEU A 419 -4.22 -4.43 21.75
C LEU A 419 -5.02 -5.66 21.34
N VAL A 420 -4.32 -6.73 20.97
CA VAL A 420 -4.93 -8.04 20.68
C VAL A 420 -4.27 -9.09 21.55
N LEU A 421 -5.09 -9.84 22.26
CA LEU A 421 -4.70 -10.99 23.08
C LEU A 421 -5.28 -12.25 22.45
N SER A 422 -4.46 -13.27 22.20
CA SER A 422 -4.91 -14.55 21.65
C SER A 422 -4.45 -15.71 22.51
N TYR A 423 -5.35 -16.62 22.81
CA TYR A 423 -5.10 -17.77 23.68
C TYR A 423 -5.73 -19.05 23.13
N PRO A 424 -5.01 -20.18 23.10
CA PRO A 424 -5.58 -21.47 22.72
C PRO A 424 -6.60 -21.93 23.78
N LEU A 425 -7.87 -22.06 23.38
CA LEU A 425 -8.98 -22.41 24.26
C LEU A 425 -9.90 -23.43 23.58
N LEU A 426 -10.36 -24.46 24.33
CA LEU A 426 -11.32 -25.47 23.88
C LEU A 426 -10.98 -26.11 22.50
N GLY A 427 -9.68 -26.38 22.26
CA GLY A 427 -9.23 -26.97 20.99
C GLY A 427 -9.23 -26.01 19.80
N GLY A 428 -9.48 -24.74 20.02
CA GLY A 428 -9.41 -23.66 19.06
C GLY A 428 -8.50 -22.52 19.54
N ASN A 429 -8.62 -21.36 18.92
CA ASN A 429 -7.93 -20.13 19.29
C ASN A 429 -8.94 -19.01 19.53
N LEU A 430 -8.93 -18.46 20.75
CA LEU A 430 -9.74 -17.31 21.13
C LEU A 430 -8.89 -16.05 21.02
N SER A 431 -9.37 -15.02 20.36
CA SER A 431 -8.74 -13.69 20.32
C SER A 431 -9.71 -12.62 20.81
N LEU A 432 -9.23 -11.81 21.75
CA LEU A 432 -9.93 -10.63 22.27
C LEU A 432 -9.07 -9.41 21.94
N GLY A 433 -9.69 -8.33 21.47
CA GLY A 433 -8.96 -7.09 21.20
C GLY A 433 -9.76 -5.84 21.47
N GLY A 434 -9.05 -4.75 21.68
CA GLY A 434 -9.58 -3.41 21.82
C GLY A 434 -8.76 -2.41 21.03
N GLU A 435 -9.43 -1.38 20.54
CA GLU A 435 -8.82 -0.25 19.83
C GLU A 435 -9.41 1.04 20.37
N TYR A 436 -8.56 2.05 20.49
CA TYR A 436 -8.97 3.42 20.77
C TYR A 436 -8.25 4.36 19.81
N SER A 437 -8.99 5.28 19.21
CA SER A 437 -8.40 6.37 18.45
C SER A 437 -9.03 7.70 18.82
N ASN A 438 -8.21 8.75 18.77
CA ASN A 438 -8.63 10.13 18.96
C ASN A 438 -8.07 10.96 17.82
N THR A 439 -8.97 11.68 17.14
CA THR A 439 -8.68 12.57 16.02
C THR A 439 -9.07 14.00 16.39
N HIS A 440 -8.18 14.91 16.12
CA HIS A 440 -8.43 16.35 16.16
C HIS A 440 -8.08 16.96 14.81
N ARG A 441 -9.04 17.66 14.19
CA ARG A 441 -8.85 18.33 12.90
C ARG A 441 -9.41 19.74 12.94
N THR A 442 -8.64 20.69 12.37
CA THR A 442 -9.13 22.02 12.02
C THR A 442 -9.06 22.24 10.52
N SER A 443 -9.98 23.02 9.98
CA SER A 443 -10.00 23.42 8.58
C SER A 443 -10.51 24.85 8.49
N LYS A 444 -9.73 25.72 7.83
CA LYS A 444 -10.09 27.10 7.55
C LYS A 444 -10.04 27.30 6.05
N TYR A 445 -11.13 27.82 5.50
CA TYR A 445 -11.26 28.19 4.10
C TYR A 445 -11.68 29.66 4.01
N GLN A 446 -10.99 30.42 3.20
CA GLN A 446 -11.27 31.82 2.95
C GLN A 446 -11.27 32.08 1.46
N VAL A 447 -12.14 32.97 0.98
CA VAL A 447 -12.22 33.33 -0.43
C VAL A 447 -12.43 34.81 -0.61
N VAL A 448 -11.76 35.37 -1.60
CA VAL A 448 -11.88 36.78 -2.00
C VAL A 448 -12.17 36.85 -3.51
N PRO A 449 -13.22 37.55 -3.93
CA PRO A 449 -14.17 38.34 -3.13
C PRO A 449 -15.19 37.47 -2.35
N THR A 450 -15.57 37.94 -1.16
CA THR A 450 -16.43 37.20 -0.22
C THR A 450 -17.88 37.02 -0.68
N ASN A 451 -18.30 37.68 -1.75
CA ASN A 451 -19.62 37.50 -2.35
C ASN A 451 -19.75 36.21 -3.19
N LEU A 452 -18.65 35.53 -3.49
CA LEU A 452 -18.68 34.23 -4.20
C LEU A 452 -19.25 33.13 -3.31
N VAL A 453 -18.57 32.86 -2.20
CA VAL A 453 -19.01 31.92 -1.14
C VAL A 453 -18.54 32.45 0.21
N SER A 454 -19.14 31.96 1.29
CA SER A 454 -18.74 32.34 2.65
C SER A 454 -17.48 31.62 3.09
N ASP A 455 -16.67 32.30 3.92
CA ASP A 455 -15.57 31.65 4.63
C ASP A 455 -16.06 30.49 5.51
N ASP A 456 -15.21 29.51 5.77
CA ASP A 456 -15.46 28.39 6.69
C ASP A 456 -14.32 28.29 7.71
N ASP A 457 -14.66 28.11 8.98
CA ASP A 457 -13.73 27.78 10.07
C ASP A 457 -14.32 26.64 10.90
N SER A 458 -13.90 25.43 10.62
CA SER A 458 -14.42 24.22 11.23
C SER A 458 -13.38 23.46 12.05
N ARG A 459 -13.84 22.86 13.14
CA ARG A 459 -13.06 21.95 13.97
C ARG A 459 -13.85 20.69 14.24
N ILE A 460 -13.20 19.54 14.09
CA ILE A 460 -13.75 18.22 14.39
C ILE A 460 -12.90 17.57 15.47
N THR A 461 -13.55 17.01 16.48
CA THR A 461 -12.94 16.06 17.41
C THR A 461 -13.72 14.76 17.35
N GLU A 462 -13.00 13.66 17.12
CA GLU A 462 -13.62 12.33 17.04
C GLU A 462 -12.84 11.36 17.93
N SER A 463 -13.55 10.64 18.77
CA SER A 463 -13.02 9.48 19.46
C SER A 463 -13.75 8.21 19.02
N MET A 464 -13.00 7.17 18.73
CA MET A 464 -13.54 5.85 18.41
C MET A 464 -12.99 4.83 19.40
N THR A 465 -13.90 4.10 20.04
CA THR A 465 -13.57 2.94 20.88
C THR A 465 -14.15 1.70 20.24
N SER A 466 -13.36 0.65 20.11
CA SER A 466 -13.86 -0.62 19.62
C SER A 466 -13.37 -1.80 20.45
N SER A 467 -14.16 -2.86 20.46
CA SER A 467 -13.80 -4.15 21.02
C SER A 467 -14.22 -5.27 20.09
N PHE A 468 -13.48 -6.36 20.07
CA PHE A 468 -13.85 -7.53 19.29
C PHE A 468 -13.46 -8.83 19.98
N LEU A 469 -14.21 -9.87 19.63
CA LEU A 469 -13.95 -11.25 20.02
C LEU A 469 -13.99 -12.12 18.76
N THR A 470 -12.99 -12.99 18.58
CA THR A 470 -12.99 -14.00 17.52
C THR A 470 -12.62 -15.37 18.10
N TYR A 471 -13.28 -16.41 17.61
CA TYR A 471 -12.95 -17.78 17.93
C TYR A 471 -12.79 -18.59 16.65
N SER A 472 -11.66 -19.28 16.50
CA SER A 472 -11.39 -20.16 15.36
C SER A 472 -11.08 -21.58 15.84
N ARG A 473 -11.66 -22.58 15.15
CA ARG A 473 -11.45 -24.00 15.45
C ARG A 473 -11.57 -24.87 14.22
N ASP A 474 -10.72 -25.90 14.16
CA ASP A 474 -10.80 -26.95 13.15
C ASP A 474 -11.58 -28.16 13.71
N PHE A 475 -12.60 -28.60 12.98
CA PHE A 475 -13.39 -29.80 13.22
C PHE A 475 -13.09 -30.81 12.11
N GLY A 476 -12.00 -31.55 12.26
CA GLY A 476 -11.48 -32.40 11.18
C GLY A 476 -11.10 -31.58 9.96
N ASN A 477 -11.82 -31.75 8.85
CA ASN A 477 -11.56 -30.99 7.61
C ASN A 477 -12.29 -29.65 7.55
N LEU A 478 -13.25 -29.38 8.44
CA LEU A 478 -13.99 -28.13 8.49
C LEU A 478 -13.27 -27.14 9.40
N SER A 479 -12.88 -25.98 8.88
CA SER A 479 -12.39 -24.83 9.66
C SER A 479 -13.51 -23.84 9.85
N LEU A 480 -13.76 -23.45 11.09
CA LEU A 480 -14.74 -22.45 11.51
C LEU A 480 -14.00 -21.25 12.12
N GLU A 481 -14.36 -20.05 11.71
CA GLU A 481 -14.03 -18.83 12.42
C GLU A 481 -15.30 -17.99 12.60
N ALA A 482 -15.59 -17.58 13.83
CA ALA A 482 -16.70 -16.71 14.14
C ALA A 482 -16.19 -15.50 14.94
N GLY A 483 -16.75 -14.34 14.68
CA GLY A 483 -16.32 -13.11 15.34
C GLY A 483 -17.44 -12.10 15.49
N MET A 484 -17.26 -11.21 16.48
CA MET A 484 -18.13 -10.07 16.70
C MET A 484 -17.27 -8.87 17.06
N ARG A 485 -17.55 -7.74 16.41
CA ARG A 485 -16.91 -6.46 16.69
C ARG A 485 -17.97 -5.43 17.02
N TYR A 486 -17.70 -4.58 18.02
CA TYR A 486 -18.49 -3.39 18.33
C TYR A 486 -17.61 -2.17 18.19
N GLU A 487 -18.09 -1.14 17.51
CA GLU A 487 -17.43 0.16 17.38
C GLU A 487 -18.36 1.26 17.85
N TYR A 488 -17.88 2.11 18.75
CA TYR A 488 -18.57 3.30 19.25
C TYR A 488 -17.77 4.54 18.87
N ILE A 489 -18.46 5.52 18.32
CA ILE A 489 -17.90 6.80 17.89
C ILE A 489 -18.59 7.93 18.62
N ASP A 490 -17.79 8.88 19.07
CA ASP A 490 -18.21 10.18 19.57
C ASP A 490 -17.58 11.25 18.67
N PHE A 491 -18.42 11.91 17.86
CA PHE A 491 -18.05 12.89 16.87
C PHE A 491 -18.64 14.26 17.23
N ASN A 492 -17.75 15.26 17.43
CA ASN A 492 -18.10 16.60 17.82
C ASN A 492 -17.65 17.60 16.75
N TYR A 493 -18.57 18.38 16.24
CA TYR A 493 -18.36 19.41 15.23
C TYR A 493 -18.48 20.81 15.83
N TYR A 494 -17.55 21.68 15.44
CA TYR A 494 -17.52 23.06 15.85
C TYR A 494 -17.38 23.95 14.61
N GLU A 495 -18.14 25.03 14.57
CA GLU A 495 -18.07 26.06 13.51
C GLU A 495 -17.78 27.41 14.15
N TYR A 496 -16.75 28.11 13.67
CA TYR A 496 -16.23 29.35 14.28
C TYR A 496 -16.03 29.22 15.80
N GLY A 497 -15.50 28.09 16.25
CA GLY A 497 -15.23 27.78 17.65
C GLY A 497 -16.47 27.40 18.50
N LYS A 498 -17.68 27.48 17.95
CA LYS A 498 -18.93 27.11 18.64
C LYS A 498 -19.33 25.66 18.33
N TYR A 499 -19.71 24.92 19.37
CA TYR A 499 -20.25 23.58 19.25
C TYR A 499 -21.57 23.57 18.48
N VAL A 500 -21.72 22.68 17.49
CA VAL A 500 -22.91 22.55 16.64
C VAL A 500 -23.61 21.21 16.93
N PRO A 501 -24.65 21.20 17.81
CA PRO A 501 -25.31 19.95 18.23
C PRO A 501 -25.93 19.17 17.06
N GLY A 502 -26.48 19.86 16.05
CA GLY A 502 -27.14 19.23 14.91
C GLY A 502 -26.17 18.49 13.97
N GLN A 503 -24.87 18.78 14.04
CA GLN A 503 -23.84 18.14 13.24
C GLN A 503 -22.96 17.18 14.07
N SER A 504 -23.11 17.22 15.40
CA SER A 504 -22.43 16.33 16.33
C SER A 504 -23.26 15.07 16.58
N LYS A 505 -22.61 13.91 16.69
CA LYS A 505 -23.32 12.64 16.85
C LYS A 505 -22.45 11.59 17.54
N SER A 506 -23.12 10.75 18.36
CA SER A 506 -22.50 9.57 18.96
C SER A 506 -23.33 8.34 18.58
N TYR A 507 -22.68 7.29 18.15
CA TYR A 507 -23.37 6.06 17.72
C TYR A 507 -22.47 4.84 17.83
N GLY A 508 -23.11 3.67 17.93
CA GLY A 508 -22.42 2.39 17.97
C GLY A 508 -22.99 1.38 16.98
N ASN A 509 -22.12 0.55 16.41
CA ASN A 509 -22.49 -0.48 15.44
C ASN A 509 -21.87 -1.82 15.78
N TRP A 510 -22.60 -2.91 15.49
CA TRP A 510 -22.16 -4.28 15.60
C TRP A 510 -21.81 -4.86 14.23
N PHE A 511 -20.67 -5.56 14.15
CA PHE A 511 -20.16 -6.17 12.94
C PHE A 511 -19.88 -7.65 13.19
N PRO A 512 -20.86 -8.53 12.94
CA PRO A 512 -20.67 -9.97 13.00
C PRO A 512 -19.87 -10.47 11.81
N SER A 513 -19.08 -11.55 12.02
CA SER A 513 -18.38 -12.26 10.97
C SER A 513 -18.41 -13.77 11.20
N LEU A 514 -18.48 -14.52 10.10
CA LEU A 514 -18.46 -16.00 10.10
C LEU A 514 -17.70 -16.46 8.86
N SER A 515 -16.81 -17.44 9.02
CA SER A 515 -16.14 -18.11 7.91
C SER A 515 -16.16 -19.61 8.14
N LEU A 516 -16.52 -20.35 7.09
CA LEU A 516 -16.53 -21.80 7.02
C LEU A 516 -15.66 -22.21 5.83
N SER A 517 -14.61 -22.99 6.06
CA SER A 517 -13.70 -23.46 5.02
C SER A 517 -13.60 -24.98 5.08
N MET A 518 -13.73 -25.66 3.94
CA MET A 518 -13.67 -27.11 3.88
C MET A 518 -13.08 -27.58 2.55
N PRO A 519 -12.13 -28.53 2.53
CA PRO A 519 -11.75 -29.25 1.34
C PRO A 519 -12.78 -30.34 1.01
N VAL A 520 -13.21 -30.41 -0.25
CA VAL A 520 -14.03 -31.47 -0.81
C VAL A 520 -13.22 -32.19 -1.90
N GLY A 521 -12.58 -33.28 -1.56
CA GLY A 521 -11.60 -33.93 -2.42
C GLY A 521 -10.39 -33.05 -2.66
N LYS A 522 -10.19 -32.61 -3.93
CA LYS A 522 -9.09 -31.67 -4.31
C LYS A 522 -9.52 -30.21 -4.40
N ILE A 523 -10.80 -29.93 -4.18
CA ILE A 523 -11.39 -28.60 -4.23
C ILE A 523 -11.37 -28.02 -2.82
N GLN A 524 -10.86 -26.80 -2.67
CA GLN A 524 -11.00 -26.00 -1.46
C GLN A 524 -12.22 -25.11 -1.62
N MET A 525 -13.08 -25.05 -0.62
CA MET A 525 -14.30 -24.22 -0.64
C MET A 525 -14.37 -23.42 0.64
N GLN A 526 -14.83 -22.18 0.52
CA GLN A 526 -15.03 -21.28 1.65
C GLN A 526 -16.31 -20.49 1.45
N LEU A 527 -17.08 -20.35 2.52
CA LEU A 527 -18.22 -19.45 2.61
C LEU A 527 -17.95 -18.50 3.77
N SER A 528 -18.03 -17.19 3.54
CA SER A 528 -17.83 -16.21 4.59
C SER A 528 -18.90 -15.12 4.55
N TYR A 529 -19.25 -14.63 5.74
CA TYR A 529 -20.12 -13.47 5.95
C TYR A 529 -19.39 -12.45 6.80
N ALA A 530 -19.42 -11.18 6.40
CA ALA A 530 -18.99 -10.05 7.22
C ALA A 530 -19.79 -8.80 6.87
N ALA A 531 -19.89 -7.89 7.85
CA ALA A 531 -20.40 -6.55 7.62
C ALA A 531 -19.25 -5.55 7.67
N ASP A 532 -19.26 -4.58 6.76
CA ASP A 532 -18.32 -3.46 6.74
C ASP A 532 -19.04 -2.11 6.77
N ILE A 533 -18.28 -1.06 7.09
CA ILE A 533 -18.79 0.30 7.18
C ILE A 533 -17.90 1.25 6.36
N ASN A 534 -18.53 2.13 5.59
CA ASN A 534 -17.87 3.27 4.96
C ASN A 534 -18.39 4.54 5.61
N ARG A 535 -17.53 5.18 6.42
CA ARG A 535 -17.88 6.44 7.10
C ARG A 535 -17.66 7.60 6.16
N PRO A 536 -18.54 8.64 6.21
CA PRO A 536 -18.29 9.86 5.46
C PRO A 536 -16.92 10.44 5.83
N SER A 537 -16.16 10.85 4.84
CA SER A 537 -14.91 11.56 5.09
C SER A 537 -15.19 12.92 5.76
N TYR A 538 -14.21 13.45 6.48
CA TYR A 538 -14.35 14.80 7.06
C TYR A 538 -14.57 15.88 6.00
N HIS A 539 -14.10 15.67 4.78
CA HIS A 539 -14.39 16.53 3.64
C HIS A 539 -15.87 16.49 3.27
N ASN A 540 -16.48 15.31 3.29
CA ASN A 540 -17.92 15.14 3.02
C ASN A 540 -18.82 15.69 4.14
N LEU A 541 -18.28 15.83 5.36
CA LEU A 541 -19.05 16.31 6.53
C LEU A 541 -18.94 17.82 6.76
N ARG A 542 -18.19 18.56 5.92
CA ARG A 542 -18.10 20.02 6.04
C ARG A 542 -19.44 20.70 5.74
N SER A 543 -19.69 21.86 6.34
CA SER A 543 -20.82 22.73 6.01
C SER A 543 -20.46 23.82 5.01
N GLY A 544 -19.17 24.18 4.92
CA GLY A 544 -18.70 25.23 4.04
C GLY A 544 -18.77 24.89 2.55
N ILE A 545 -18.99 25.92 1.73
CA ILE A 545 -19.02 25.81 0.27
C ILE A 545 -17.64 26.27 -0.25
N GLN A 546 -17.05 25.49 -1.16
CA GLN A 546 -15.83 25.81 -1.88
C GLN A 546 -16.17 26.28 -3.30
N TYR A 547 -15.44 27.28 -3.74
CA TYR A 547 -15.50 27.79 -5.10
C TYR A 547 -14.44 27.05 -5.95
N ASP A 548 -14.88 26.30 -6.95
CA ASP A 548 -13.97 25.63 -7.89
C ASP A 548 -13.78 26.50 -9.15
N ASN A 549 -14.88 26.91 -9.74
CA ASN A 549 -14.94 27.83 -10.87
C ASN A 549 -16.34 28.48 -10.95
N ARG A 550 -16.57 29.36 -11.92
CA ARG A 550 -17.83 30.11 -12.10
C ARG A 550 -19.08 29.21 -12.15
N TYR A 551 -18.96 27.97 -12.65
CA TYR A 551 -20.09 27.08 -12.88
C TYR A 551 -20.16 25.89 -11.92
N THR A 552 -19.13 25.71 -11.09
CA THR A 552 -19.04 24.55 -10.22
C THR A 552 -18.61 24.95 -8.82
N TYR A 553 -19.48 24.70 -7.87
CA TYR A 553 -19.22 24.85 -6.43
C TYR A 553 -19.30 23.49 -5.78
N GLU A 554 -18.62 23.32 -4.65
CA GLU A 554 -18.59 22.06 -3.92
C GLU A 554 -18.92 22.28 -2.45
N THR A 555 -19.75 21.43 -1.86
CA THR A 555 -20.04 21.44 -0.43
C THR A 555 -20.00 20.03 0.15
N GLY A 556 -19.94 19.95 1.47
CA GLY A 556 -20.21 18.70 2.18
C GLY A 556 -21.68 18.58 2.59
N ASN A 557 -21.95 17.55 3.37
CA ASN A 557 -23.24 17.33 3.99
C ASN A 557 -23.02 16.76 5.41
N PRO A 558 -23.13 17.57 6.45
CA PRO A 558 -22.89 17.14 7.82
C PRO A 558 -23.92 16.12 8.34
N PHE A 559 -25.04 15.96 7.63
CA PHE A 559 -26.11 15.01 8.00
C PHE A 559 -25.93 13.61 7.41
N LEU A 560 -24.84 13.37 6.66
CA LEU A 560 -24.54 12.05 6.12
C LEU A 560 -24.47 11.01 7.24
N VAL A 561 -25.09 9.87 6.99
CA VAL A 561 -24.92 8.66 7.80
C VAL A 561 -23.95 7.71 7.14
N SER A 562 -23.36 6.81 7.92
CA SER A 562 -22.42 5.83 7.40
C SER A 562 -23.12 4.80 6.52
N GLN A 563 -22.50 4.48 5.41
CA GLN A 563 -22.87 3.35 4.56
C GLN A 563 -22.47 2.04 5.24
N ILE A 564 -23.37 1.06 5.29
CA ILE A 564 -23.11 -0.29 5.83
C ILE A 564 -23.37 -1.30 4.73
N SER A 565 -22.37 -2.14 4.45
CA SER A 565 -22.46 -3.25 3.50
C SER A 565 -22.43 -4.59 4.24
N ARG A 566 -23.30 -5.52 3.85
CA ARG A 566 -23.36 -6.89 4.35
C ARG A 566 -23.04 -7.83 3.22
N ASN A 567 -21.93 -8.55 3.38
CA ASN A 567 -21.31 -9.31 2.31
C ASN A 567 -21.37 -10.80 2.62
N LEU A 568 -21.90 -11.58 1.67
CA LEU A 568 -21.81 -13.05 1.65
C LEU A 568 -20.88 -13.42 0.50
N ASN A 569 -19.73 -14.00 0.84
CA ASN A 569 -18.69 -14.35 -0.13
C ASN A 569 -18.52 -15.86 -0.19
N TYR A 570 -18.45 -16.41 -1.40
CA TYR A 570 -18.14 -17.80 -1.70
C TYR A 570 -16.86 -17.88 -2.54
N GLU A 571 -15.89 -18.64 -2.06
CA GLU A 571 -14.62 -18.88 -2.74
C GLU A 571 -14.41 -20.37 -3.02
N LEU A 572 -13.82 -20.66 -4.17
CA LEU A 572 -13.43 -22.00 -4.59
C LEU A 572 -12.02 -21.96 -5.18
N ALA A 573 -11.18 -22.91 -4.77
CA ALA A 573 -9.86 -23.09 -5.35
C ALA A 573 -9.63 -24.57 -5.73
N TYR A 574 -9.23 -24.79 -6.99
CA TYR A 574 -8.88 -26.11 -7.51
C TYR A 574 -7.64 -26.01 -8.40
N LYS A 575 -6.50 -26.52 -7.92
CA LYS A 575 -5.22 -26.49 -8.66
C LYS A 575 -4.93 -25.11 -9.29
N TRP A 576 -5.21 -24.97 -10.58
CA TRP A 576 -4.96 -23.79 -11.39
C TRP A 576 -6.19 -22.88 -11.56
N LEU A 577 -7.32 -23.21 -10.95
CA LEU A 577 -8.56 -22.45 -11.01
C LEU A 577 -8.88 -21.87 -9.63
N THR A 578 -9.20 -20.59 -9.57
CA THR A 578 -9.88 -19.96 -8.44
C THR A 578 -11.14 -19.25 -8.91
N PHE A 579 -12.19 -19.36 -8.13
CA PHE A 579 -13.46 -18.67 -8.31
C PHE A 579 -13.82 -17.95 -7.03
N ASP A 580 -14.28 -16.71 -7.16
CA ASP A 580 -14.78 -15.87 -6.08
C ASP A 580 -16.12 -15.27 -6.51
N MET A 581 -17.09 -15.24 -5.60
CA MET A 581 -18.38 -14.61 -5.80
C MET A 581 -18.84 -13.96 -4.51
N THR A 582 -19.18 -12.68 -4.58
CA THR A 582 -19.72 -11.93 -3.46
C THR A 582 -21.10 -11.38 -3.81
N TYR A 583 -22.05 -11.60 -2.92
CA TYR A 583 -23.32 -10.88 -2.86
C TYR A 583 -23.24 -9.85 -1.75
N SER A 584 -23.56 -8.59 -2.04
CA SER A 584 -23.58 -7.50 -1.07
C SER A 584 -24.93 -6.79 -1.04
N HIS A 585 -25.35 -6.44 0.16
CA HIS A 585 -26.45 -5.50 0.40
C HIS A 585 -25.90 -4.24 1.06
N THR A 586 -25.98 -3.12 0.35
CA THR A 586 -25.45 -1.83 0.81
C THR A 586 -26.59 -0.90 1.23
N SER A 587 -26.55 -0.46 2.48
CA SER A 587 -27.51 0.50 3.06
C SER A 587 -26.88 1.89 3.13
N HIS A 588 -27.67 2.92 2.79
CA HIS A 588 -27.26 4.33 2.81
C HIS A 588 -25.95 4.61 2.04
N PRO A 589 -25.84 4.19 0.76
CA PRO A 589 -24.64 4.48 -0.02
C PRO A 589 -24.36 5.98 -0.05
N ILE A 590 -23.08 6.35 0.08
CA ILE A 590 -22.65 7.76 -0.02
C ILE A 590 -22.37 8.02 -1.49
N MET A 591 -23.12 8.94 -2.08
CA MET A 591 -23.09 9.27 -3.50
C MET A 591 -22.89 10.77 -3.68
N SER A 592 -22.32 11.20 -4.79
CA SER A 592 -22.29 12.61 -5.16
C SER A 592 -23.49 12.95 -6.04
N THR A 593 -24.14 14.05 -5.75
CA THR A 593 -25.17 14.66 -6.59
C THR A 593 -24.78 16.09 -6.96
N VAL A 594 -25.46 16.64 -7.93
CA VAL A 594 -25.32 18.05 -8.33
C VAL A 594 -26.70 18.70 -8.20
N GLU A 595 -26.76 19.81 -7.48
CA GLU A 595 -27.94 20.64 -7.29
C GLU A 595 -27.66 22.04 -7.87
N THR A 596 -28.70 22.83 -8.13
CA THR A 596 -28.52 24.26 -8.50
C THR A 596 -28.14 25.09 -7.27
N TYR A 597 -27.20 26.00 -7.40
CA TYR A 597 -26.80 26.88 -6.30
C TYR A 597 -27.65 28.15 -6.27
N LYS A 598 -28.38 28.37 -5.15
CA LYS A 598 -29.24 29.55 -4.95
C LYS A 598 -30.18 29.82 -6.16
N ASP A 599 -30.80 28.79 -6.67
CA ASP A 599 -31.71 28.84 -7.81
C ASP A 599 -31.06 29.37 -9.11
N ASN A 600 -29.72 29.41 -9.18
CA ASN A 600 -29.00 29.74 -10.40
C ASN A 600 -28.69 28.46 -11.19
N PRO A 601 -29.38 28.20 -12.32
CA PRO A 601 -29.20 26.96 -13.10
C PRO A 601 -27.84 26.87 -13.79
N ALA A 602 -27.10 27.97 -13.92
CA ALA A 602 -25.75 27.95 -14.49
C ALA A 602 -24.71 27.41 -13.49
N ILE A 603 -25.01 27.34 -12.19
CA ILE A 603 -24.07 26.92 -11.15
C ILE A 603 -24.48 25.55 -10.58
N GLY A 604 -23.67 24.54 -10.86
CA GLY A 604 -23.82 23.22 -10.23
C GLY A 604 -23.13 23.17 -8.87
N LEU A 605 -23.90 22.88 -7.81
CA LEU A 605 -23.39 22.61 -6.46
C LEU A 605 -23.21 21.10 -6.28
N MET A 606 -21.98 20.65 -6.30
CA MET A 606 -21.65 19.25 -6.00
C MET A 606 -21.78 18.98 -4.50
N LYS A 607 -22.54 17.93 -4.14
CA LYS A 607 -22.87 17.61 -2.76
C LYS A 607 -22.95 16.10 -2.54
N PRO A 608 -22.36 15.56 -1.46
CA PRO A 608 -22.54 14.17 -1.09
C PRO A 608 -23.91 13.96 -0.41
N VAL A 609 -24.59 12.85 -0.78
CA VAL A 609 -25.88 12.45 -0.22
C VAL A 609 -25.88 10.97 0.10
N ASN A 610 -26.80 10.51 0.98
CA ASN A 610 -27.09 9.11 1.11
C ASN A 610 -28.17 8.70 0.10
N GLY A 611 -27.85 7.74 -0.76
CA GLY A 611 -28.80 7.16 -1.71
C GLY A 611 -29.63 6.03 -1.13
N ASN A 612 -30.53 5.47 -1.94
CA ASN A 612 -31.32 4.29 -1.59
C ASN A 612 -30.44 3.05 -1.49
N SER A 613 -30.83 2.11 -0.63
CA SER A 613 -30.13 0.83 -0.49
C SER A 613 -30.16 0.06 -1.80
N TYR A 614 -29.07 -0.64 -2.12
CA TYR A 614 -28.98 -1.48 -3.32
C TYR A 614 -28.30 -2.81 -3.02
N ASN A 615 -28.44 -3.75 -3.97
CA ASN A 615 -27.75 -5.02 -3.97
C ASN A 615 -26.76 -5.07 -5.11
N ASP A 616 -25.68 -5.84 -4.93
CA ASP A 616 -24.73 -6.14 -5.99
C ASP A 616 -24.23 -7.60 -5.91
N VAL A 617 -23.84 -8.12 -7.06
CA VAL A 617 -23.15 -9.39 -7.20
C VAL A 617 -21.88 -9.17 -8.02
N GLU A 618 -20.77 -9.48 -7.41
CA GLU A 618 -19.47 -9.50 -8.06
C GLU A 618 -18.99 -10.95 -8.17
N ALA A 619 -18.51 -11.36 -9.35
CA ALA A 619 -17.93 -12.67 -9.54
C ALA A 619 -16.65 -12.60 -10.37
N SER A 620 -15.65 -13.40 -10.01
CA SER A 620 -14.41 -13.53 -10.78
C SER A 620 -13.98 -14.97 -10.90
N ILE A 621 -13.37 -15.29 -12.03
CA ILE A 621 -12.69 -16.57 -12.29
C ILE A 621 -11.26 -16.29 -12.72
N ASN A 622 -10.30 -16.97 -12.09
CA ASN A 622 -8.89 -16.87 -12.42
C ASN A 622 -8.39 -18.27 -12.83
N LEU A 623 -7.80 -18.35 -14.02
CA LEU A 623 -7.24 -19.59 -14.58
C LEU A 623 -5.73 -19.41 -14.76
N ARG A 624 -4.95 -20.31 -14.16
CA ARG A 624 -3.47 -20.29 -14.20
C ARG A 624 -2.91 -21.66 -14.52
N PRO A 625 -3.22 -22.21 -15.70
CA PRO A 625 -2.70 -23.53 -16.09
C PRO A 625 -1.18 -23.45 -16.36
N SER A 626 -0.55 -24.62 -16.41
CA SER A 626 0.87 -24.81 -16.74
C SER A 626 1.01 -25.68 -17.99
N PHE A 627 1.71 -25.19 -19.00
CA PHE A 627 2.02 -25.91 -20.24
C PHE A 627 3.55 -25.93 -20.42
N GLY A 628 4.22 -26.86 -19.72
CA GLY A 628 5.67 -26.93 -19.72
C GLY A 628 6.32 -25.70 -19.04
N ILE A 629 7.01 -24.88 -19.83
CA ILE A 629 7.64 -23.63 -19.36
C ILE A 629 6.71 -22.41 -19.43
N TRP A 630 5.53 -22.56 -19.99
CA TRP A 630 4.56 -21.48 -20.17
C TRP A 630 3.50 -21.51 -19.06
N TYR A 631 3.29 -20.38 -18.41
CA TYR A 631 2.37 -20.18 -17.29
C TYR A 631 1.41 -19.02 -17.57
N PRO A 632 0.41 -19.19 -18.44
CA PRO A 632 -0.55 -18.14 -18.73
C PRO A 632 -1.45 -17.87 -17.53
N SER A 633 -1.93 -16.62 -17.43
CA SER A 633 -2.92 -16.20 -16.43
C SER A 633 -4.07 -15.53 -17.13
N PHE A 634 -5.29 -16.02 -16.90
CA PHE A 634 -6.53 -15.45 -17.42
C PHE A 634 -7.42 -15.09 -16.25
N THR A 635 -7.94 -13.87 -16.25
CA THR A 635 -8.94 -13.42 -15.28
C THR A 635 -10.14 -12.89 -16.03
N ALA A 636 -11.32 -13.36 -15.68
CA ALA A 636 -12.57 -12.79 -16.11
C ALA A 636 -13.38 -12.40 -14.87
N SER A 637 -14.02 -11.24 -14.90
CA SER A 637 -14.86 -10.78 -13.82
C SER A 637 -16.12 -10.10 -14.34
N VAL A 638 -17.18 -10.19 -13.56
CA VAL A 638 -18.45 -9.53 -13.79
C VAL A 638 -18.93 -8.88 -12.51
N ASP A 639 -19.43 -7.67 -12.63
CA ASP A 639 -20.12 -6.92 -11.59
C ASP A 639 -21.52 -6.56 -12.08
N LYS A 640 -22.53 -6.84 -11.25
CA LYS A 640 -23.93 -6.50 -11.51
C LYS A 640 -24.51 -5.86 -10.26
N GLN A 641 -24.95 -4.63 -10.44
CA GLN A 641 -25.60 -3.82 -9.40
C GLN A 641 -27.09 -3.63 -9.74
N TRP A 642 -27.90 -3.47 -8.69
CA TRP A 642 -29.33 -3.17 -8.81
C TRP A 642 -29.60 -1.88 -8.05
N PHE A 643 -29.33 -0.73 -8.71
CA PHE A 643 -29.65 0.59 -8.21
C PHE A 643 -31.11 0.93 -8.50
N ASP A 644 -31.73 1.65 -7.58
CA ASP A 644 -32.99 2.34 -7.80
C ASP A 644 -32.71 3.75 -8.36
N MET A 645 -32.11 3.79 -9.55
CA MET A 645 -31.71 5.02 -10.22
C MET A 645 -31.86 4.88 -11.74
N GLU A 646 -32.35 5.95 -12.34
CA GLU A 646 -32.47 6.08 -13.79
C GLU A 646 -31.77 7.35 -14.27
N THR A 647 -31.34 7.36 -15.54
CA THR A 647 -30.89 8.59 -16.17
C THR A 647 -32.08 9.50 -16.49
N HIS A 648 -31.83 10.77 -16.80
CA HIS A 648 -32.90 11.71 -17.19
C HIS A 648 -33.77 11.20 -18.36
N ASP A 649 -33.17 10.45 -19.28
CA ASP A 649 -33.89 9.84 -20.42
C ASP A 649 -34.55 8.48 -20.10
N GLY A 650 -34.71 8.15 -18.81
CA GLY A 650 -35.37 6.94 -18.32
C GLY A 650 -34.59 5.64 -18.53
N LYS A 651 -33.28 5.73 -18.85
CA LYS A 651 -32.46 4.53 -19.00
C LYS A 651 -31.96 4.02 -17.66
N SER A 652 -32.15 2.74 -17.42
CA SER A 652 -31.63 2.08 -16.23
C SER A 652 -30.10 2.06 -16.21
N LEU A 653 -29.49 2.40 -15.07
CA LEU A 653 -28.06 2.30 -14.80
C LEU A 653 -27.64 0.86 -14.40
N ASN A 654 -28.55 -0.10 -14.37
CA ASN A 654 -28.36 -1.48 -13.91
C ASN A 654 -27.75 -2.40 -15.00
N LYS A 655 -26.74 -1.95 -15.71
CA LYS A 655 -26.04 -2.80 -16.70
C LYS A 655 -24.89 -3.56 -16.03
N PRO A 656 -24.73 -4.87 -16.34
CA PRO A 656 -23.56 -5.60 -15.83
C PRO A 656 -22.28 -5.05 -16.48
N MET A 657 -21.23 -4.95 -15.70
CA MET A 657 -19.87 -4.64 -16.15
C MET A 657 -19.05 -5.91 -16.19
N ALA A 658 -18.32 -6.16 -17.27
CA ALA A 658 -17.42 -7.29 -17.39
C ALA A 658 -16.00 -6.81 -17.71
N SER A 659 -15.01 -7.47 -17.15
CA SER A 659 -13.60 -7.22 -17.47
C SER A 659 -12.87 -8.53 -17.74
N PHE A 660 -11.90 -8.47 -18.66
CA PHE A 660 -11.06 -9.60 -19.05
C PHE A 660 -9.59 -9.15 -19.03
N ARG A 661 -8.75 -10.04 -18.50
CA ARG A 661 -7.30 -9.80 -18.43
C ARG A 661 -6.51 -11.05 -18.78
#